data_a516276c259c5e4e61a1a24df784a304
#
_entry.id   a516276c259c5e4e61a1a24df784a304
#
_cell.length_a   1.000
_cell.length_b   1.000
_cell.length_c   1.000
_cell.angle_alpha   90.00
_cell.angle_beta   90.00
_cell.angle_gamma   90.00
#
_symmetry.space_group_name_H-M   'P 1'
#
loop_
_entity.id
_entity.type
_entity.pdbx_description
1 polymer ?
#
loop_
_entity_poly.entity_id
_entity_poly.type
_entity_poly.pdbx_seq_one_letter_code
_entity_poly.pdbx_strand_id
1 'polypeptide(L)'
;MMLTACPIINTGSAAANAAPVSAITQATKDIQAQAPIQYRIQARLDEKKMTIEGSESITYRNTSKDTLKQLVFHTYADANLSESTQTTMFKHSNEEISKNNPDKKPEDFLGGIDIEKVTTGGQALDFSNKDQAMSVKLEQPLQPGESVSVQVHFNLKIPYGSQRLSYYKDIINGAHWFPVMSVYDEAKHEWDSKPYSKTFETDYYTSADYEVQFNVPDQYQVVMPGTITTRDDAETGRKVVSTVAENTREFAFFASPNFKVDSVTRNGLTVEYYYFDNQPGKKKIVDGYVDQAFKAIDFFSDKYGKYPYPEFRIVESYVEGVAIEYSRLIQMGQIGINSAPEQDTVFVHEIAHQWFHALIGNNSETESFLDEGFADFSKVYFSEKQGDTMNGFKSIQFDDSTVDKAIASTNDEVGDWASPVYYDKGRQAIYQLYRSVGEEKFDAFMKEYFKRYVYQNATIDGLLQTIEDVLGKEVRNDMKTALYEPNFALKPEYQLSNEERTAYLHDQFQSLYETALTQVPNVPFETMSRVMDKALQGEPLAIVVSDQVSKAANKQQEAMVNQLTTLLDLTGVKYDLIQDRQELKRKMKKELATSNLIVLGKAKSNGFVQALKSSIIDRATHIGFQWKTTMNQPSAAGAYVIKHPYNQNRLMLHYFWNEDHLNGGNLESFMMKMQESIGFSSAYYQYYVLDKTGKVTLDKKVENPLSKLFADE
;
A
#
# COMPACT_ATOMS: atom_id res chain seq x y z
N MET A 1 57.84 34.54 -31.15
CA MET A 1 58.43 35.19 -29.97
C MET A 1 57.46 35.09 -28.83
N MET A 2 57.79 34.46 -27.73
CA MET A 2 57.17 34.25 -26.45
C MET A 2 55.99 33.25 -26.41
N LEU A 3 56.35 32.03 -26.04
CA LEU A 3 55.58 31.01 -25.39
C LEU A 3 55.18 31.51 -24.00
N THR A 4 53.90 31.33 -23.64
CA THR A 4 53.47 31.31 -22.26
C THR A 4 52.76 30.00 -21.97
N ALA A 5 53.33 29.25 -21.04
CA ALA A 5 52.91 27.94 -20.60
C ALA A 5 51.59 28.00 -19.82
N CYS A 6 50.71 27.03 -20.09
CA CYS A 6 49.52 26.72 -19.30
C CYS A 6 49.93 25.85 -18.11
N PRO A 7 49.50 26.09 -16.88
CA PRO A 7 49.76 25.19 -15.76
C PRO A 7 48.82 24.01 -15.75
N ILE A 8 49.38 22.85 -15.56
CA ILE A 8 48.72 21.56 -15.32
C ILE A 8 47.98 21.65 -13.98
N ILE A 9 46.66 21.55 -14.00
CA ILE A 9 45.85 21.39 -12.79
C ILE A 9 45.89 19.92 -12.38
N ASN A 10 46.56 19.68 -11.29
CA ASN A 10 46.63 18.41 -10.60
C ASN A 10 45.31 18.15 -9.90
N THR A 11 44.50 17.17 -10.37
CA THR A 11 43.30 16.74 -9.69
C THR A 11 43.66 15.86 -8.51
N GLY A 12 43.93 16.50 -7.39
CA GLY A 12 44.04 15.83 -6.11
C GLY A 12 42.64 15.33 -5.69
N SER A 13 42.55 14.03 -5.51
CA SER A 13 41.42 13.36 -4.85
C SER A 13 41.26 13.97 -3.46
N ALA A 14 40.16 14.73 -3.27
CA ALA A 14 39.76 15.18 -1.95
C ALA A 14 39.09 14.00 -1.22
N ALA A 15 39.83 13.38 -0.31
CA ALA A 15 39.23 12.55 0.73
C ALA A 15 38.26 13.42 1.51
N ALA A 16 36.99 13.07 1.47
CA ALA A 16 35.97 13.72 2.29
C ALA A 16 36.27 13.40 3.77
N ASN A 17 36.80 14.39 4.47
CA ASN A 17 36.88 14.37 5.92
C ASN A 17 35.45 14.38 6.45
N ALA A 18 35.02 13.26 7.00
CA ALA A 18 33.79 13.18 7.78
C ALA A 18 33.89 14.18 8.94
N ALA A 19 33.03 15.18 8.93
CA ALA A 19 32.88 16.08 10.06
C ALA A 19 32.46 15.28 11.31
N PRO A 20 32.97 15.62 12.51
CA PRO A 20 32.59 14.89 13.70
C PRO A 20 31.07 15.08 14.00
N VAL A 21 30.40 13.97 14.25
CA VAL A 21 29.01 13.93 14.71
C VAL A 21 28.94 14.57 16.10
N SER A 22 28.74 15.87 16.15
CA SER A 22 28.48 16.59 17.40
C SER A 22 27.62 17.82 17.16
N ALA A 23 26.34 17.61 16.93
CA ALA A 23 25.29 18.58 17.20
C ALA A 23 23.92 17.91 17.33
N ILE A 24 23.83 16.87 18.15
CA ILE A 24 22.54 16.52 18.76
C ILE A 24 22.27 17.64 19.77
N THR A 25 21.21 18.41 19.57
CA THR A 25 20.85 19.49 20.46
C THR A 25 20.63 18.99 21.89
N GLN A 26 20.95 19.77 22.91
CA GLN A 26 20.84 19.43 24.35
C GLN A 26 19.47 18.81 24.70
N ALA A 27 18.36 19.29 24.08
CA ALA A 27 17.02 18.77 24.28
C ALA A 27 16.84 17.29 23.82
N THR A 28 17.60 16.83 22.83
CA THR A 28 17.59 15.41 22.40
C THR A 28 18.44 14.55 23.34
N LYS A 29 19.47 15.11 23.96
CA LYS A 29 20.29 14.39 24.94
C LYS A 29 19.56 14.12 26.24
N ASP A 30 18.61 14.95 26.64
CA ASP A 30 17.82 14.77 27.85
C ASP A 30 16.75 13.66 27.70
N ILE A 31 16.43 13.25 26.47
CA ILE A 31 15.49 12.14 26.16
C ILE A 31 16.21 10.80 25.93
N GLN A 32 17.50 10.80 25.68
CA GLN A 32 18.31 9.59 25.46
C GLN A 32 18.66 8.90 26.80
N ALA A 33 17.64 8.31 27.44
CA ALA A 33 17.93 7.19 28.34
C ALA A 33 18.48 6.03 27.48
N GLN A 34 19.60 5.44 27.90
CA GLN A 34 20.17 4.25 27.23
C GLN A 34 19.06 3.20 27.08
N ALA A 35 18.88 2.67 25.85
CA ALA A 35 17.89 1.64 25.60
C ALA A 35 18.03 0.46 26.58
N PRO A 36 16.92 -0.13 27.05
CA PRO A 36 16.98 -1.23 28.04
C PRO A 36 17.58 -2.51 27.47
N ILE A 37 17.67 -2.60 26.14
CA ILE A 37 18.19 -3.76 25.42
C ILE A 37 19.31 -3.29 24.49
N GLN A 38 20.43 -4.04 24.51
CA GLN A 38 21.54 -3.83 23.61
C GLN A 38 21.88 -5.14 22.92
N TYR A 39 21.91 -5.11 21.58
CA TYR A 39 22.29 -6.23 20.73
C TYR A 39 23.67 -6.00 20.12
N ARG A 40 24.51 -7.04 20.13
CA ARG A 40 25.72 -7.16 19.30
C ARG A 40 25.59 -8.43 18.49
N ILE A 41 25.38 -8.29 17.21
CA ILE A 41 25.11 -9.41 16.30
C ILE A 41 26.26 -9.55 15.32
N GLN A 42 26.78 -10.78 15.18
CA GLN A 42 27.70 -11.17 14.14
C GLN A 42 27.03 -12.25 13.29
N ALA A 43 26.97 -12.04 11.99
CA ALA A 43 26.28 -12.94 11.09
C ALA A 43 27.07 -13.14 9.78
N ARG A 44 26.94 -14.32 9.20
CA ARG A 44 27.56 -14.70 7.93
C ARG A 44 26.51 -15.32 7.01
N LEU A 45 26.36 -14.74 5.83
CA LEU A 45 25.48 -15.28 4.78
C LEU A 45 26.22 -16.36 3.98
N ASP A 46 25.62 -17.55 3.84
CA ASP A 46 25.93 -18.52 2.79
C ASP A 46 24.91 -18.34 1.66
N GLU A 47 25.30 -17.59 0.63
CA GLU A 47 24.43 -17.22 -0.50
C GLU A 47 24.08 -18.40 -1.42
N LYS A 48 24.77 -19.52 -1.28
CA LYS A 48 24.48 -20.74 -2.07
C LYS A 48 23.42 -21.59 -1.42
N LYS A 49 23.42 -21.61 -0.08
CA LYS A 49 22.44 -22.37 0.71
C LYS A 49 21.27 -21.51 1.18
N MET A 50 21.37 -20.21 1.04
CA MET A 50 20.44 -19.22 1.63
C MET A 50 20.26 -19.44 3.12
N THR A 51 21.40 -19.50 3.84
CA THR A 51 21.44 -19.65 5.29
C THR A 51 22.30 -18.55 5.90
N ILE A 52 22.00 -18.23 7.15
CA ILE A 52 22.79 -17.31 7.97
C ILE A 52 23.24 -18.07 9.23
N GLU A 53 24.55 -18.15 9.42
CA GLU A 53 25.13 -18.53 10.72
C GLU A 53 25.31 -17.24 11.52
N GLY A 54 24.74 -17.20 12.73
CA GLY A 54 24.72 -16.00 13.56
C GLY A 54 25.04 -16.25 15.02
N SER A 55 25.59 -15.22 15.62
CA SER A 55 25.67 -15.13 17.09
C SER A 55 25.27 -13.72 17.54
N GLU A 56 24.47 -13.65 18.58
CA GLU A 56 24.09 -12.38 19.19
C GLU A 56 24.46 -12.38 20.68
N SER A 57 24.93 -11.25 21.15
CA SER A 57 25.09 -10.95 22.57
C SER A 57 24.07 -9.90 22.96
N ILE A 58 23.15 -10.26 23.85
CA ILE A 58 22.06 -9.40 24.29
C ILE A 58 22.34 -8.99 25.73
N THR A 59 22.39 -7.70 26.02
CA THR A 59 22.37 -7.15 27.37
C THR A 59 20.99 -6.58 27.63
N TYR A 60 20.28 -7.18 28.57
CA TYR A 60 18.96 -6.76 29.00
C TYR A 60 18.98 -6.18 30.39
N ARG A 61 18.41 -5.00 30.58
CA ARG A 61 18.16 -4.38 31.89
C ARG A 61 16.70 -4.55 32.29
N ASN A 62 16.45 -5.16 33.44
CA ASN A 62 15.09 -5.29 33.96
C ASN A 62 14.54 -3.93 34.38
N THR A 63 13.67 -3.37 33.54
CA THR A 63 13.00 -2.09 33.82
C THR A 63 11.68 -2.26 34.57
N SER A 64 11.20 -3.51 34.74
CA SER A 64 9.98 -3.82 35.50
C SER A 64 10.18 -3.76 37.00
N LYS A 65 9.09 -3.84 37.74
CA LYS A 65 9.11 -3.97 39.21
C LYS A 65 9.22 -5.42 39.70
N ASP A 66 9.19 -6.37 38.76
CA ASP A 66 9.18 -7.79 39.05
C ASP A 66 10.58 -8.40 39.06
N THR A 67 10.76 -9.45 39.82
CA THR A 67 11.96 -10.30 39.79
C THR A 67 11.80 -11.33 38.67
N LEU A 68 12.62 -11.25 37.63
CA LEU A 68 12.54 -12.11 36.46
C LEU A 68 13.39 -13.37 36.62
N LYS A 69 12.78 -14.56 36.40
CA LYS A 69 13.46 -15.86 36.51
C LYS A 69 13.89 -16.43 35.15
N GLN A 70 13.39 -15.85 34.07
CA GLN A 70 13.69 -16.23 32.71
C GLN A 70 13.65 -15.00 31.82
N LEU A 71 14.33 -15.10 30.66
CA LEU A 71 14.14 -14.21 29.52
C LEU A 71 13.35 -14.97 28.47
N VAL A 72 12.56 -14.23 27.65
CA VAL A 72 11.83 -14.79 26.53
C VAL A 72 12.23 -14.03 25.26
N PHE A 73 12.41 -14.77 24.16
CA PHE A 73 12.76 -14.26 22.86
C PHE A 73 11.76 -14.79 21.83
N HIS A 74 11.36 -13.98 20.90
CA HIS A 74 10.62 -14.44 19.72
C HIS A 74 11.57 -15.02 18.68
N THR A 75 11.20 -16.17 18.14
CA THR A 75 11.87 -16.83 17.00
C THR A 75 10.92 -16.83 15.79
N TYR A 76 10.45 -15.65 15.37
CA TYR A 76 9.42 -15.49 14.35
C TYR A 76 9.80 -16.07 12.97
N ALA A 77 11.10 -16.30 12.71
CA ALA A 77 11.54 -17.08 11.54
C ALA A 77 10.87 -18.46 11.48
N ASP A 78 10.52 -19.04 12.64
CA ASP A 78 9.88 -20.35 12.79
C ASP A 78 8.42 -20.36 12.29
N ALA A 79 7.84 -19.22 11.98
CA ALA A 79 6.60 -19.16 11.21
C ALA A 79 6.74 -19.89 9.86
N ASN A 80 7.95 -20.01 9.32
CA ASN A 80 8.23 -20.67 8.03
C ASN A 80 8.63 -22.14 8.16
N LEU A 81 8.58 -22.77 9.34
CA LEU A 81 8.93 -24.18 9.53
C LEU A 81 8.01 -25.15 8.78
N SER A 82 6.76 -24.76 8.57
CA SER A 82 5.78 -25.57 7.87
C SER A 82 4.74 -24.69 7.16
N GLU A 83 4.12 -25.24 6.13
CA GLU A 83 2.99 -24.59 5.46
C GLU A 83 1.85 -24.21 6.42
N SER A 84 1.63 -25.01 7.46
CA SER A 84 0.56 -24.76 8.45
C SER A 84 0.84 -23.59 9.39
N THR A 85 2.11 -23.21 9.55
CA THR A 85 2.54 -22.08 10.40
C THR A 85 2.74 -20.79 9.63
N GLN A 86 2.90 -20.84 8.30
CA GLN A 86 3.08 -19.67 7.45
C GLN A 86 1.87 -18.74 7.47
N THR A 87 2.12 -17.43 7.31
CA THR A 87 1.08 -16.43 7.15
C THR A 87 0.26 -16.67 5.89
N THR A 88 -0.99 -16.23 5.87
CA THR A 88 -1.87 -16.33 4.69
C THR A 88 -1.26 -15.60 3.50
N MET A 89 -0.70 -14.43 3.71
CA MET A 89 -0.04 -13.62 2.67
C MET A 89 1.17 -14.36 2.07
N PHE A 90 2.02 -15.00 2.90
CA PHE A 90 3.17 -15.78 2.41
C PHE A 90 2.75 -16.97 1.56
N LYS A 91 1.68 -17.68 1.95
CA LYS A 91 1.11 -18.78 1.17
C LYS A 91 0.59 -18.31 -0.19
N HIS A 92 -0.19 -17.25 -0.21
CA HIS A 92 -0.74 -16.69 -1.45
C HIS A 92 0.37 -16.28 -2.41
N SER A 93 1.35 -15.51 -1.93
CA SER A 93 2.54 -15.13 -2.71
C SER A 93 3.29 -16.37 -3.24
N ASN A 94 3.46 -17.42 -2.44
CA ASN A 94 4.13 -18.64 -2.84
C ASN A 94 3.36 -19.43 -3.90
N GLU A 95 2.04 -19.45 -3.88
CA GLU A 95 1.22 -20.07 -4.93
C GLU A 95 1.48 -19.44 -6.30
N GLU A 96 1.55 -18.11 -6.37
CA GLU A 96 1.87 -17.40 -7.61
C GLU A 96 3.34 -17.61 -8.04
N ILE A 97 4.27 -17.53 -7.12
CA ILE A 97 5.70 -17.74 -7.39
C ILE A 97 5.96 -19.17 -7.88
N SER A 98 5.33 -20.17 -7.27
CA SER A 98 5.53 -21.58 -7.63
C SER A 98 5.02 -21.89 -9.04
N LYS A 99 3.92 -21.30 -9.49
CA LYS A 99 3.42 -21.44 -10.87
C LYS A 99 4.46 -21.00 -11.91
N ASN A 100 5.22 -19.94 -11.59
CA ASN A 100 6.23 -19.36 -12.48
C ASN A 100 7.63 -19.99 -12.30
N ASN A 101 7.83 -20.84 -11.29
CA ASN A 101 9.11 -21.48 -10.95
C ASN A 101 8.91 -22.98 -10.68
N PRO A 102 8.57 -23.79 -11.71
CA PRO A 102 8.18 -25.20 -11.55
C PRO A 102 9.34 -26.11 -11.12
N ASP A 103 10.56 -25.64 -11.10
CA ASP A 103 11.76 -26.33 -10.62
C ASP A 103 11.93 -26.24 -9.08
N LYS A 104 11.18 -25.35 -8.44
CA LYS A 104 11.17 -25.22 -6.98
C LYS A 104 10.29 -26.29 -6.33
N LYS A 105 10.79 -26.83 -5.23
CA LYS A 105 10.07 -27.83 -4.44
C LYS A 105 9.39 -27.20 -3.23
N PRO A 106 8.36 -27.84 -2.66
CA PRO A 106 7.71 -27.32 -1.44
C PRO A 106 8.69 -27.00 -0.29
N GLU A 107 9.77 -27.80 -0.15
CA GLU A 107 10.78 -27.59 0.90
C GLU A 107 11.62 -26.33 0.70
N ASP A 108 11.68 -25.77 -0.52
CA ASP A 108 12.38 -24.53 -0.80
C ASP A 108 11.63 -23.32 -0.17
N PHE A 109 10.30 -23.42 -0.05
CA PHE A 109 9.44 -22.40 0.56
C PHE A 109 9.39 -22.51 2.10
N LEU A 110 10.15 -23.41 2.70
CA LEU A 110 10.26 -23.57 4.15
C LEU A 110 11.59 -23.01 4.65
N GLY A 111 11.54 -22.40 5.82
CA GLY A 111 12.68 -21.84 6.54
C GLY A 111 12.49 -21.95 8.05
N GLY A 112 13.33 -21.30 8.82
CA GLY A 112 13.25 -21.29 10.29
C GLY A 112 14.61 -21.12 10.91
N ILE A 113 14.64 -20.98 12.23
CA ILE A 113 15.84 -20.74 13.01
C ILE A 113 16.12 -21.89 13.97
N ASP A 114 17.34 -22.43 13.92
CA ASP A 114 17.83 -23.42 14.86
C ASP A 114 18.74 -22.77 15.90
N ILE A 115 18.40 -22.92 17.18
CA ILE A 115 19.18 -22.39 18.29
C ILE A 115 20.15 -23.43 18.76
N GLU A 116 21.44 -23.24 18.52
CA GLU A 116 22.47 -24.20 18.89
C GLU A 116 22.80 -24.19 20.38
N LYS A 117 22.91 -23.01 20.96
CA LYS A 117 23.23 -22.85 22.38
C LYS A 117 22.89 -21.45 22.88
N VAL A 118 22.61 -21.38 24.18
CA VAL A 118 22.49 -20.12 24.92
C VAL A 118 23.47 -20.16 26.12
N THR A 119 24.21 -19.07 26.33
CA THR A 119 25.20 -18.99 27.40
C THR A 119 25.14 -17.64 28.14
N THR A 120 25.61 -17.60 29.37
CA THR A 120 25.91 -16.39 30.12
C THR A 120 27.30 -16.52 30.78
N GLY A 121 28.17 -15.53 30.62
CA GLY A 121 29.54 -15.62 31.13
C GLY A 121 30.33 -16.86 30.69
N GLY A 122 29.94 -17.45 29.53
CA GLY A 122 30.54 -18.69 29.00
C GLY A 122 29.90 -19.99 29.54
N GLN A 123 28.99 -19.93 30.49
CA GLN A 123 28.26 -21.08 31.02
C GLN A 123 26.97 -21.30 30.22
N ALA A 124 26.65 -22.57 29.94
CA ALA A 124 25.41 -22.91 29.19
C ALA A 124 24.16 -22.66 30.07
N LEU A 125 23.13 -22.12 29.48
CA LEU A 125 21.83 -21.93 30.10
C LEU A 125 20.82 -22.93 29.53
N ASP A 126 19.91 -23.41 30.39
CA ASP A 126 18.76 -24.20 29.97
C ASP A 126 17.79 -23.30 29.21
N PHE A 127 17.40 -23.76 28.01
CA PHE A 127 16.40 -23.06 27.17
C PHE A 127 15.44 -24.05 26.52
N SER A 128 14.28 -23.55 26.12
CA SER A 128 13.34 -24.28 25.26
C SER A 128 12.79 -23.34 24.22
N ASN A 129 12.78 -23.75 22.95
CA ASN A 129 12.15 -23.02 21.84
C ASN A 129 10.89 -23.76 21.42
N LYS A 130 9.73 -23.12 21.57
CA LYS A 130 8.43 -23.71 21.26
C LYS A 130 7.46 -22.64 20.79
N ASP A 131 6.71 -22.95 19.73
CA ASP A 131 5.66 -22.09 19.20
C ASP A 131 6.17 -20.64 18.95
N GLN A 132 7.38 -20.52 18.34
CA GLN A 132 8.07 -19.26 18.04
C GLN A 132 8.47 -18.43 19.27
N ALA A 133 8.50 -19.01 20.45
CA ALA A 133 8.98 -18.37 21.68
C ALA A 133 10.07 -19.22 22.35
N MET A 134 11.25 -18.64 22.50
CA MET A 134 12.37 -19.23 23.21
C MET A 134 12.43 -18.71 24.64
N SER A 135 12.20 -19.58 25.63
CA SER A 135 12.38 -19.28 27.04
C SER A 135 13.76 -19.70 27.52
N VAL A 136 14.50 -18.79 28.11
CA VAL A 136 15.85 -19.01 28.69
C VAL A 136 15.81 -18.85 30.18
N LYS A 137 16.09 -19.91 30.93
CA LYS A 137 16.10 -19.91 32.39
C LYS A 137 17.36 -19.22 32.91
N LEU A 138 17.21 -18.24 33.78
CA LEU A 138 18.33 -17.56 34.42
C LEU A 138 18.84 -18.38 35.62
N GLU A 139 20.17 -18.48 35.82
CA GLU A 139 20.77 -19.11 36.97
C GLU A 139 20.43 -18.35 38.27
N GLN A 140 20.47 -17.03 38.21
CA GLN A 140 20.06 -16.13 39.27
C GLN A 140 18.89 -15.26 38.80
N PRO A 141 17.82 -15.15 39.64
CA PRO A 141 16.72 -14.25 39.31
C PRO A 141 17.19 -12.80 39.19
N LEU A 142 16.77 -12.13 38.09
CA LEU A 142 17.14 -10.75 37.78
C LEU A 142 16.24 -9.76 38.52
N GLN A 143 16.80 -8.99 39.45
CA GLN A 143 16.05 -8.02 40.25
C GLN A 143 15.72 -6.76 39.40
N PRO A 144 14.70 -5.97 39.81
CA PRO A 144 14.44 -4.66 39.23
C PRO A 144 15.70 -3.78 39.15
N GLY A 145 15.98 -3.21 37.99
CA GLY A 145 17.14 -2.35 37.72
C GLY A 145 18.44 -3.09 37.41
N GLU A 146 18.53 -4.40 37.65
CA GLU A 146 19.71 -5.20 37.31
C GLU A 146 19.77 -5.50 35.81
N SER A 147 20.96 -5.86 35.33
CA SER A 147 21.22 -6.26 33.94
C SER A 147 21.81 -7.66 33.87
N VAL A 148 21.49 -8.37 32.82
CA VAL A 148 22.08 -9.67 32.46
C VAL A 148 22.50 -9.65 31.00
N SER A 149 23.62 -10.33 30.69
CA SER A 149 24.05 -10.54 29.31
C SER A 149 23.98 -12.03 28.97
N VAL A 150 23.29 -12.35 27.89
CA VAL A 150 23.21 -13.70 27.33
C VAL A 150 23.75 -13.69 25.90
N GLN A 151 24.32 -14.83 25.50
CA GLN A 151 24.80 -15.04 24.15
C GLN A 151 24.04 -16.21 23.51
N VAL A 152 23.49 -15.99 22.33
CA VAL A 152 22.75 -16.98 21.57
C VAL A 152 23.51 -17.26 20.27
N HIS A 153 23.68 -18.55 19.91
CA HIS A 153 24.20 -18.98 18.61
C HIS A 153 23.07 -19.67 17.85
N PHE A 154 22.92 -19.31 16.57
CA PHE A 154 21.83 -19.78 15.75
C PHE A 154 22.20 -20.00 14.30
N ASN A 155 21.44 -20.84 13.63
CA ASN A 155 21.44 -21.02 12.19
C ASN A 155 20.05 -20.72 11.64
N LEU A 156 19.99 -19.80 10.69
CA LEU A 156 18.76 -19.44 9.99
C LEU A 156 18.76 -20.05 8.59
N LYS A 157 17.68 -20.71 8.19
CA LYS A 157 17.37 -21.04 6.79
C LYS A 157 16.35 -20.03 6.27
N ILE A 158 16.70 -19.28 5.22
CA ILE A 158 15.83 -18.30 4.58
C ILE A 158 14.93 -19.03 3.57
N PRO A 159 13.59 -18.93 3.64
CA PRO A 159 12.69 -19.56 2.68
C PRO A 159 12.73 -18.87 1.32
N TYR A 160 12.49 -19.62 0.24
CA TYR A 160 12.22 -19.07 -1.08
C TYR A 160 10.83 -18.43 -1.09
N GLY A 161 10.68 -17.21 -1.61
CA GLY A 161 9.43 -16.48 -1.62
C GLY A 161 9.64 -14.99 -1.65
N SER A 162 8.56 -14.22 -1.57
CA SER A 162 8.62 -12.75 -1.64
C SER A 162 7.84 -12.11 -0.50
N GLN A 163 8.36 -12.23 0.72
CA GLN A 163 7.78 -11.68 1.95
C GLN A 163 8.87 -11.16 2.90
N ARG A 164 8.51 -10.77 4.12
CA ARG A 164 9.35 -10.16 5.15
C ARG A 164 10.66 -10.92 5.42
N LEU A 165 10.61 -12.26 5.53
CA LEU A 165 11.79 -13.13 5.59
C LEU A 165 11.75 -14.07 4.39
N SER A 166 12.58 -13.81 3.38
CA SER A 166 12.57 -14.61 2.16
C SER A 166 13.73 -14.27 1.23
N TYR A 167 13.96 -15.10 0.22
CA TYR A 167 14.74 -14.70 -0.94
C TYR A 167 14.00 -15.01 -2.23
N TYR A 168 14.05 -14.07 -3.18
CA TYR A 168 13.42 -14.25 -4.49
C TYR A 168 14.20 -13.46 -5.55
N LYS A 169 14.45 -14.12 -6.71
CA LYS A 169 15.31 -13.54 -7.75
C LYS A 169 16.67 -13.14 -7.17
N ASP A 170 16.95 -11.87 -7.14
CA ASP A 170 18.23 -11.29 -6.74
C ASP A 170 18.19 -10.48 -5.43
N ILE A 171 17.13 -10.65 -4.63
CA ILE A 171 17.02 -10.01 -3.32
C ILE A 171 16.85 -11.00 -2.18
N ILE A 172 17.42 -10.67 -1.04
CA ILE A 172 17.16 -11.28 0.26
C ILE A 172 16.48 -10.23 1.13
N ASN A 173 15.29 -10.56 1.65
CA ASN A 173 14.54 -9.81 2.63
C ASN A 173 14.78 -10.45 3.99
N GLY A 174 15.27 -9.71 4.95
CA GLY A 174 15.68 -10.22 6.25
C GLY A 174 15.02 -9.49 7.42
N ALA A 175 13.69 -9.59 7.55
CA ALA A 175 13.01 -9.32 8.80
C ALA A 175 12.97 -10.59 9.66
N HIS A 176 12.84 -10.47 10.99
CA HIS A 176 12.71 -11.61 11.91
C HIS A 176 13.85 -12.66 11.82
N TRP A 177 15.06 -12.25 11.43
CA TRP A 177 16.16 -13.13 11.05
C TRP A 177 17.05 -13.59 12.22
N PHE A 178 16.78 -13.11 13.43
CA PHE A 178 17.48 -13.45 14.68
C PHE A 178 16.47 -13.52 15.84
N PRO A 179 16.80 -14.15 16.98
CA PRO A 179 15.94 -14.16 18.16
C PRO A 179 15.76 -12.75 18.73
N VAL A 180 14.54 -12.25 18.80
CA VAL A 180 14.24 -10.91 19.29
C VAL A 180 13.71 -10.97 20.72
N MET A 181 14.27 -10.16 21.62
CA MET A 181 13.81 -10.06 23.01
C MET A 181 12.32 -9.69 23.05
N SER A 182 11.53 -10.50 23.74
CA SER A 182 10.10 -10.25 23.93
C SER A 182 9.86 -9.06 24.88
N VAL A 183 8.65 -8.54 24.86
CA VAL A 183 8.19 -7.50 25.79
C VAL A 183 7.65 -8.15 27.05
N TYR A 184 8.07 -7.63 28.22
CA TYR A 184 7.51 -8.03 29.51
C TYR A 184 6.32 -7.14 29.85
N ASP A 185 5.14 -7.72 29.96
CA ASP A 185 3.92 -7.03 30.39
C ASP A 185 3.87 -6.97 31.94
N GLU A 186 4.23 -5.81 32.47
CA GLU A 186 4.25 -5.59 33.94
C GLU A 186 2.86 -5.69 34.58
N ALA A 187 1.79 -5.38 33.79
CA ALA A 187 0.42 -5.43 34.31
C ALA A 187 -0.09 -6.89 34.47
N LYS A 188 0.38 -7.77 33.58
CA LYS A 188 0.04 -9.18 33.58
C LYS A 188 1.08 -10.04 34.33
N HIS A 189 2.24 -9.48 34.65
CA HIS A 189 3.39 -10.20 35.26
C HIS A 189 3.90 -11.35 34.38
N GLU A 190 3.87 -11.17 33.02
CA GLU A 190 4.28 -12.21 32.09
C GLU A 190 5.01 -11.62 30.85
N TRP A 191 5.80 -12.48 30.22
CA TRP A 191 6.39 -12.19 28.91
C TRP A 191 5.37 -12.43 27.82
N ASP A 192 5.34 -11.56 26.81
CA ASP A 192 4.64 -11.90 25.57
C ASP A 192 5.32 -13.11 24.94
N SER A 193 4.55 -14.15 24.63
CA SER A 193 5.05 -15.40 24.03
C SER A 193 4.17 -15.85 22.85
N LYS A 194 3.36 -14.96 22.33
CA LYS A 194 2.47 -15.27 21.22
C LYS A 194 3.26 -15.48 19.93
N PRO A 195 2.88 -16.50 19.14
CA PRO A 195 3.46 -16.68 17.80
C PRO A 195 3.01 -15.54 16.87
N TYR A 196 3.74 -15.31 15.81
CA TYR A 196 3.37 -14.35 14.79
C TYR A 196 2.00 -14.69 14.20
N SER A 197 1.13 -13.70 14.07
CA SER A 197 -0.22 -13.85 13.51
C SER A 197 -0.17 -14.37 12.07
N LYS A 198 -1.16 -15.17 11.69
CA LYS A 198 -1.27 -15.67 10.32
C LYS A 198 -2.01 -14.72 9.38
N THR A 199 -2.77 -13.81 9.93
CA THR A 199 -3.70 -12.97 9.17
C THR A 199 -3.36 -11.50 9.17
N PHE A 200 -2.67 -11.03 10.19
CA PHE A 200 -2.27 -9.63 10.33
C PHE A 200 -0.92 -9.51 11.04
N GLU A 201 -0.42 -8.30 11.25
CA GLU A 201 0.86 -8.02 11.87
C GLU A 201 0.88 -8.33 13.36
N THR A 202 2.06 -8.68 13.89
CA THR A 202 2.27 -8.99 15.30
C THR A 202 3.57 -8.34 15.77
N ASP A 203 3.74 -7.06 15.41
CA ASP A 203 4.94 -6.32 15.74
C ASP A 203 4.80 -5.69 17.13
N TYR A 204 5.48 -6.31 18.12
CA TYR A 204 5.50 -5.86 19.49
C TYR A 204 6.91 -5.95 20.06
N TYR A 205 7.62 -4.82 20.04
CA TYR A 205 9.03 -4.75 20.40
C TYR A 205 9.31 -3.61 21.36
N THR A 206 10.39 -3.74 22.11
CA THR A 206 11.01 -2.64 22.86
C THR A 206 12.12 -2.02 22.03
N SER A 207 12.19 -0.69 21.96
CA SER A 207 13.33 0.00 21.33
C SER A 207 14.65 -0.42 21.94
N ALA A 208 15.64 -0.72 21.09
CA ALA A 208 16.94 -1.26 21.47
C ALA A 208 18.08 -0.55 20.73
N ASP A 209 19.31 -0.75 21.21
CA ASP A 209 20.53 -0.35 20.50
C ASP A 209 21.14 -1.57 19.81
N TYR A 210 21.48 -1.43 18.54
CA TYR A 210 22.07 -2.50 17.71
C TYR A 210 23.45 -2.15 17.23
N GLU A 211 24.39 -3.10 17.39
CA GLU A 211 25.67 -3.16 16.72
C GLU A 211 25.70 -4.45 15.92
N VAL A 212 25.68 -4.36 14.60
CA VAL A 212 25.59 -5.53 13.71
C VAL A 212 26.78 -5.58 12.77
N GLN A 213 27.39 -6.76 12.62
CA GLN A 213 28.43 -7.07 11.64
C GLN A 213 27.94 -8.21 10.76
N PHE A 214 27.76 -7.94 9.48
CA PHE A 214 27.24 -8.89 8.53
C PHE A 214 28.27 -9.21 7.45
N ASN A 215 28.78 -10.45 7.45
CA ASN A 215 29.73 -10.95 6.49
C ASN A 215 28.97 -11.47 5.24
N VAL A 216 29.23 -10.88 4.09
CA VAL A 216 28.55 -11.17 2.82
C VAL A 216 29.56 -11.24 1.68
N PRO A 217 29.25 -11.88 0.53
CA PRO A 217 30.06 -11.77 -0.68
C PRO A 217 30.20 -10.31 -1.16
N ASP A 218 31.34 -9.97 -1.77
CA ASP A 218 31.69 -8.59 -2.17
C ASP A 218 30.64 -7.92 -3.07
N GLN A 219 29.97 -8.70 -3.93
CA GLN A 219 28.97 -8.18 -4.86
C GLN A 219 27.68 -7.72 -4.20
N TYR A 220 27.35 -8.20 -2.98
CA TYR A 220 26.11 -7.83 -2.32
C TYR A 220 26.16 -6.40 -1.75
N GLN A 221 25.19 -5.59 -2.06
CA GLN A 221 24.88 -4.38 -1.29
C GLN A 221 23.91 -4.76 -0.19
N VAL A 222 24.21 -4.35 1.04
CA VAL A 222 23.40 -4.63 2.23
C VAL A 222 22.83 -3.33 2.76
N VAL A 223 21.53 -3.30 2.95
CA VAL A 223 20.77 -2.18 3.52
C VAL A 223 20.34 -2.56 4.92
N MET A 224 20.62 -1.72 5.90
CA MET A 224 20.30 -1.92 7.32
C MET A 224 19.99 -0.56 7.96
N PRO A 225 19.25 -0.49 9.07
CA PRO A 225 19.16 0.73 9.88
C PRO A 225 20.53 1.18 10.39
N GLY A 226 20.69 2.48 10.65
CA GLY A 226 21.88 3.02 11.32
C GLY A 226 23.00 3.47 10.38
N THR A 227 24.12 3.81 10.97
CA THR A 227 25.32 4.27 10.24
C THR A 227 26.12 3.09 9.73
N ILE A 228 26.09 2.88 8.43
CA ILE A 228 26.74 1.74 7.75
C ILE A 228 28.20 2.06 7.45
N THR A 229 29.09 1.08 7.73
CA THR A 229 30.50 1.04 7.32
C THR A 229 30.82 -0.30 6.68
N THR A 230 31.78 -0.33 5.76
CA THR A 230 32.18 -1.56 5.07
C THR A 230 33.68 -1.72 5.14
N ARG A 231 34.16 -2.95 5.37
CA ARG A 231 35.58 -3.33 5.29
C ARG A 231 35.71 -4.67 4.58
N ASP A 232 36.83 -4.87 3.92
CA ASP A 232 37.16 -6.17 3.33
C ASP A 232 37.30 -7.24 4.43
N ASP A 233 36.87 -8.46 4.13
CA ASP A 233 37.13 -9.61 4.98
C ASP A 233 38.53 -10.20 4.70
N ALA A 234 39.07 -10.94 5.67
CA ALA A 234 40.30 -11.71 5.46
C ALA A 234 40.15 -12.81 4.41
N GLU A 235 38.91 -13.32 4.22
CA GLU A 235 38.57 -14.23 3.16
C GLU A 235 38.35 -13.47 1.85
N THR A 236 39.13 -13.78 0.81
CA THR A 236 39.03 -13.15 -0.50
C THR A 236 37.64 -13.31 -1.12
N GLY A 237 37.07 -12.23 -1.66
CA GLY A 237 35.77 -12.20 -2.29
C GLY A 237 34.59 -11.97 -1.30
N ARG A 238 34.92 -11.56 -0.07
CA ARG A 238 33.93 -11.24 0.96
C ARG A 238 34.24 -9.91 1.65
N LYS A 239 33.20 -9.31 2.22
CA LYS A 239 33.28 -8.09 3.02
C LYS A 239 32.43 -8.20 4.28
N VAL A 240 32.74 -7.38 5.25
CA VAL A 240 31.93 -7.18 6.45
C VAL A 240 31.29 -5.81 6.37
N VAL A 241 29.96 -5.80 6.36
CA VAL A 241 29.13 -4.60 6.46
C VAL A 241 28.71 -4.45 7.92
N SER A 242 29.05 -3.33 8.53
CA SER A 242 28.77 -3.07 9.95
C SER A 242 27.87 -1.87 10.10
N THR A 243 27.01 -1.88 11.11
CA THR A 243 26.15 -0.75 11.44
C THR A 243 26.01 -0.57 12.94
N VAL A 244 25.75 0.68 13.33
CA VAL A 244 25.31 1.06 14.68
C VAL A 244 23.98 1.79 14.53
N ALA A 245 22.95 1.28 15.19
CA ALA A 245 21.60 1.83 15.18
C ALA A 245 21.07 1.95 16.61
N GLU A 246 21.00 3.17 17.12
CA GLU A 246 20.51 3.46 18.47
C GLU A 246 18.99 3.67 18.45
N ASN A 247 18.31 3.28 19.55
CA ASN A 247 16.86 3.47 19.74
C ASN A 247 16.02 2.98 18.53
N THR A 248 16.32 1.80 18.04
CA THR A 248 15.67 1.18 16.89
C THR A 248 14.77 0.05 17.38
N ARG A 249 13.53 -0.04 16.90
CA ARG A 249 12.53 -0.97 17.46
C ARG A 249 12.73 -2.40 16.97
N GLU A 250 12.81 -2.61 15.68
CA GLU A 250 13.19 -3.88 15.06
C GLU A 250 14.35 -3.66 14.08
N PHE A 251 15.02 -4.75 13.73
CA PHE A 251 16.19 -4.66 12.87
C PHE A 251 16.04 -5.59 11.66
N ALA A 252 15.63 -5.02 10.54
CA ALA A 252 15.58 -5.71 9.25
C ALA A 252 16.83 -5.40 8.40
N PHE A 253 17.17 -6.30 7.48
CA PHE A 253 18.15 -6.05 6.44
C PHE A 253 17.61 -6.45 5.06
N PHE A 254 18.18 -5.84 4.02
CA PHE A 254 17.95 -6.25 2.64
C PHE A 254 19.31 -6.38 1.96
N ALA A 255 19.44 -7.37 1.08
CA ALA A 255 20.69 -7.61 0.40
C ALA A 255 20.48 -8.02 -1.07
N SER A 256 21.17 -7.34 -1.99
CA SER A 256 21.13 -7.68 -3.41
C SER A 256 22.47 -7.32 -4.09
N PRO A 257 22.93 -8.14 -5.05
CA PRO A 257 24.07 -7.77 -5.90
C PRO A 257 23.70 -6.74 -6.97
N ASN A 258 22.41 -6.47 -7.19
CA ASN A 258 21.91 -5.68 -8.31
C ASN A 258 21.31 -4.33 -7.89
N PHE A 259 21.32 -3.98 -6.62
CA PHE A 259 20.86 -2.67 -6.18
C PHE A 259 21.67 -1.54 -6.82
N LYS A 260 20.95 -0.53 -7.29
CA LYS A 260 21.45 0.84 -7.45
C LYS A 260 20.98 1.65 -6.25
N VAL A 261 21.76 2.63 -5.88
CA VAL A 261 21.38 3.53 -4.79
C VAL A 261 21.39 4.97 -5.28
N ASP A 262 20.33 5.68 -4.95
CA ASP A 262 20.28 7.13 -4.99
C ASP A 262 20.35 7.66 -3.55
N SER A 263 21.28 8.56 -3.29
CA SER A 263 21.54 9.08 -1.93
C SER A 263 21.57 10.60 -1.98
N VAL A 264 20.66 11.22 -1.23
CA VAL A 264 20.54 12.68 -1.16
C VAL A 264 20.54 13.12 0.29
N THR A 265 21.34 14.14 0.62
CA THR A 265 21.38 14.71 1.98
C THR A 265 20.82 16.12 1.97
N ARG A 266 19.84 16.40 2.85
CA ARG A 266 19.26 17.73 3.10
C ARG A 266 19.16 17.96 4.60
N ASN A 267 19.57 19.12 5.08
CA ASN A 267 19.44 19.55 6.48
C ASN A 267 19.96 18.52 7.52
N GLY A 268 20.95 17.69 7.16
CA GLY A 268 21.52 16.68 8.04
C GLY A 268 20.81 15.33 8.02
N LEU A 269 19.74 15.18 7.24
CA LEU A 269 19.09 13.91 6.94
C LEU A 269 19.56 13.39 5.57
N THR A 270 19.97 12.14 5.50
CA THR A 270 20.27 11.44 4.24
C THR A 270 19.13 10.47 3.92
N VAL A 271 18.50 10.64 2.77
CA VAL A 271 17.54 9.69 2.21
C VAL A 271 18.24 8.86 1.15
N GLU A 272 18.19 7.55 1.29
CA GLU A 272 18.79 6.59 0.35
C GLU A 272 17.69 5.71 -0.23
N TYR A 273 17.61 5.64 -1.58
CA TYR A 273 16.70 4.75 -2.28
C TYR A 273 17.49 3.63 -2.97
N TYR A 274 17.26 2.40 -2.56
CA TYR A 274 17.84 1.18 -3.15
C TYR A 274 16.84 0.58 -4.11
N TYR A 275 17.19 0.49 -5.40
CA TYR A 275 16.27 0.10 -6.47
C TYR A 275 16.95 -0.75 -7.54
N PHE A 276 16.13 -1.40 -8.39
CA PHE A 276 16.61 -2.14 -9.56
C PHE A 276 16.49 -1.26 -10.80
N ASP A 277 17.62 -0.93 -11.42
CA ASP A 277 17.68 -0.11 -12.65
C ASP A 277 17.36 -0.95 -13.89
N ASN A 278 16.15 -1.48 -13.95
CA ASN A 278 15.68 -2.46 -14.94
C ASN A 278 14.82 -1.84 -16.06
N GLN A 279 14.59 -0.52 -16.04
CA GLN A 279 13.77 0.19 -17.02
C GLN A 279 14.35 1.59 -17.32
N PRO A 280 14.44 2.01 -18.61
CA PRO A 280 14.89 3.35 -18.97
C PRO A 280 14.00 4.42 -18.31
N GLY A 281 14.62 5.42 -17.69
CA GLY A 281 13.91 6.54 -17.03
C GLY A 281 13.55 6.33 -15.58
N LYS A 282 13.75 5.14 -15.02
CA LYS A 282 13.43 4.81 -13.62
C LYS A 282 14.10 5.74 -12.62
N LYS A 283 15.35 6.17 -12.87
CA LYS A 283 16.06 7.13 -11.99
C LYS A 283 15.25 8.41 -11.73
N LYS A 284 14.53 8.93 -12.73
CA LYS A 284 13.69 10.13 -12.55
C LYS A 284 12.52 9.88 -11.59
N ILE A 285 11.96 8.68 -11.61
CA ILE A 285 10.88 8.29 -10.69
C ILE A 285 11.45 8.15 -9.26
N VAL A 286 12.62 7.52 -9.13
CA VAL A 286 13.34 7.42 -7.85
C VAL A 286 13.64 8.81 -7.27
N ASP A 287 14.10 9.76 -8.10
CA ASP A 287 14.30 11.16 -7.66
C ASP A 287 13.02 11.77 -7.10
N GLY A 288 11.88 11.50 -7.72
CA GLY A 288 10.57 11.95 -7.25
C GLY A 288 10.20 11.35 -5.88
N TYR A 289 10.44 10.05 -5.67
CA TYR A 289 10.22 9.41 -4.36
C TYR A 289 11.14 9.95 -3.27
N VAL A 290 12.41 10.21 -3.59
CA VAL A 290 13.36 10.84 -2.64
C VAL A 290 12.88 12.24 -2.25
N ASP A 291 12.42 13.04 -3.21
CA ASP A 291 11.85 14.35 -2.94
C ASP A 291 10.58 14.28 -2.08
N GLN A 292 9.70 13.31 -2.37
CA GLN A 292 8.48 13.08 -1.60
C GLN A 292 8.77 12.64 -0.17
N ALA A 293 9.80 11.79 0.04
CA ALA A 293 10.25 11.39 1.36
C ALA A 293 10.68 12.59 2.22
N PHE A 294 11.47 13.51 1.67
CA PHE A 294 11.84 14.74 2.39
C PHE A 294 10.62 15.58 2.75
N LYS A 295 9.67 15.77 1.82
CA LYS A 295 8.45 16.53 2.09
C LYS A 295 7.63 15.92 3.22
N ALA A 296 7.45 14.59 3.21
CA ALA A 296 6.68 13.88 4.23
C ALA A 296 7.38 13.92 5.59
N ILE A 297 8.70 13.65 5.64
CA ILE A 297 9.48 13.67 6.88
C ILE A 297 9.52 15.09 7.48
N ASP A 298 9.70 16.13 6.66
CA ASP A 298 9.67 17.52 7.14
C ASP A 298 8.29 17.87 7.69
N PHE A 299 7.22 17.47 7.01
CA PHE A 299 5.84 17.71 7.44
C PHE A 299 5.53 17.03 8.78
N PHE A 300 5.80 15.72 8.90
CA PHE A 300 5.54 15.00 10.14
C PHE A 300 6.45 15.47 11.29
N SER A 301 7.67 15.88 10.97
CA SER A 301 8.57 16.49 11.96
C SER A 301 8.01 17.80 12.54
N ASP A 302 7.36 18.62 11.72
CA ASP A 302 6.71 19.86 12.16
C ASP A 302 5.43 19.58 12.97
N LYS A 303 4.62 18.61 12.51
CA LYS A 303 3.31 18.32 13.09
C LYS A 303 3.36 17.50 14.37
N TYR A 304 4.26 16.51 14.44
CA TYR A 304 4.27 15.52 15.52
C TYR A 304 5.49 15.66 16.44
N GLY A 305 6.68 15.72 15.85
CA GLY A 305 7.95 15.82 16.56
C GLY A 305 9.09 15.47 15.61
N LYS A 306 10.26 16.03 15.85
CA LYS A 306 11.39 15.92 14.94
C LYS A 306 11.80 14.45 14.72
N TYR A 307 11.95 14.05 13.45
CA TYR A 307 12.61 12.80 13.08
C TYR A 307 14.04 12.81 13.61
N PRO A 308 14.44 11.87 14.48
CA PRO A 308 15.69 12.00 15.24
C PRO A 308 16.91 11.42 14.54
N TYR A 309 16.70 10.58 13.51
CA TYR A 309 17.78 9.83 12.88
C TYR A 309 18.42 10.62 11.74
N PRO A 310 19.73 10.40 11.48
CA PRO A 310 20.44 11.08 10.38
C PRO A 310 20.20 10.44 9.00
N GLU A 311 19.52 9.30 8.94
CA GLU A 311 19.21 8.61 7.69
C GLU A 311 17.78 8.07 7.66
N PHE A 312 17.27 7.90 6.46
CA PHE A 312 16.05 7.16 6.13
C PHE A 312 16.28 6.39 4.83
N ARG A 313 15.89 5.12 4.78
CA ARG A 313 16.12 4.25 3.63
C ARG A 313 14.83 3.74 3.02
N ILE A 314 14.83 3.62 1.71
CA ILE A 314 13.73 3.08 0.92
C ILE A 314 14.31 1.92 0.12
N VAL A 315 13.68 0.75 0.20
CA VAL A 315 14.17 -0.45 -0.47
C VAL A 315 13.09 -0.98 -1.40
N GLU A 316 13.39 -1.01 -2.69
CA GLU A 316 12.56 -1.70 -3.67
C GLU A 316 12.75 -3.21 -3.56
N SER A 317 11.65 -3.97 -3.54
CA SER A 317 11.65 -5.42 -3.52
C SER A 317 10.63 -6.00 -4.50
N TYR A 318 10.53 -7.35 -4.57
CA TYR A 318 9.53 -8.01 -5.39
C TYR A 318 8.23 -8.33 -4.63
N VAL A 319 8.01 -7.73 -3.49
CA VAL A 319 6.72 -7.82 -2.80
C VAL A 319 5.66 -7.13 -3.66
N GLU A 320 4.61 -7.85 -4.04
CA GLU A 320 3.51 -7.32 -4.86
C GLU A 320 2.39 -6.82 -3.96
N GLY A 321 1.88 -5.61 -4.26
CA GLY A 321 0.72 -5.03 -3.58
C GLY A 321 0.92 -4.64 -2.11
N VAL A 322 2.15 -4.71 -1.58
CA VAL A 322 2.46 -4.45 -0.17
C VAL A 322 3.66 -3.51 -0.07
N ALA A 323 3.55 -2.55 0.82
CA ALA A 323 4.68 -1.85 1.39
C ALA A 323 4.80 -2.24 2.87
N ILE A 324 5.97 -2.12 3.47
CA ILE A 324 6.21 -2.55 4.85
C ILE A 324 7.09 -1.50 5.53
N GLU A 325 6.66 -1.10 6.70
CA GLU A 325 7.32 -0.20 7.60
C GLU A 325 8.34 -0.93 8.49
N TYR A 326 9.57 -0.47 8.47
CA TYR A 326 10.57 -0.86 9.46
C TYR A 326 11.19 0.39 10.07
N SER A 327 11.76 0.27 11.25
CA SER A 327 12.45 1.38 11.87
C SER A 327 13.56 1.91 10.97
N ARG A 328 13.49 3.20 10.59
CA ARG A 328 14.50 3.94 9.80
C ARG A 328 14.59 3.49 8.33
N LEU A 329 13.76 2.56 7.91
CA LEU A 329 13.67 2.12 6.51
C LEU A 329 12.27 1.58 6.18
N ILE A 330 11.88 1.65 4.91
CA ILE A 330 10.65 1.05 4.40
C ILE A 330 10.95 0.14 3.22
N GLN A 331 10.16 -0.94 3.10
CA GLN A 331 10.19 -1.84 1.96
C GLN A 331 9.05 -1.49 1.02
N MET A 332 9.35 -1.23 -0.23
CA MET A 332 8.37 -0.91 -1.27
C MET A 332 8.31 -2.02 -2.32
N GLY A 333 7.15 -2.22 -2.91
CA GLY A 333 7.04 -3.02 -4.12
C GLY A 333 7.81 -2.40 -5.29
N GLN A 334 7.86 -3.10 -6.44
CA GLN A 334 8.54 -2.59 -7.62
C GLN A 334 7.87 -1.32 -8.15
N ILE A 335 8.64 -0.26 -8.30
CA ILE A 335 8.19 0.96 -8.96
C ILE A 335 8.36 0.84 -10.49
N GLY A 336 7.33 1.29 -11.23
CA GLY A 336 7.34 1.39 -12.68
C GLY A 336 7.64 2.81 -13.18
N ILE A 337 7.95 2.94 -14.47
CA ILE A 337 8.18 4.25 -15.11
C ILE A 337 6.93 5.15 -15.14
N ASN A 338 5.77 4.58 -14.88
CA ASN A 338 4.48 5.28 -14.81
C ASN A 338 4.06 5.59 -13.36
N SER A 339 4.86 5.20 -12.36
CA SER A 339 4.60 5.56 -10.97
C SER A 339 4.61 7.08 -10.80
N ALA A 340 3.69 7.59 -9.98
CA ALA A 340 3.53 9.01 -9.68
C ALA A 340 3.83 9.27 -8.20
N PRO A 341 5.10 9.52 -7.82
CA PRO A 341 5.51 9.64 -6.42
C PRO A 341 4.71 10.65 -5.60
N GLU A 342 4.26 11.73 -6.26
CA GLU A 342 3.50 12.81 -5.61
C GLU A 342 2.05 12.41 -5.28
N GLN A 343 1.54 11.34 -5.90
CA GLN A 343 0.19 10.80 -5.70
C GLN A 343 0.20 9.47 -4.94
N ASP A 344 1.38 8.93 -4.62
CA ASP A 344 1.53 7.66 -3.93
C ASP A 344 1.26 7.84 -2.43
N THR A 345 0.02 7.63 -2.04
CA THR A 345 -0.42 7.75 -0.64
C THR A 345 0.04 6.57 0.22
N VAL A 346 0.31 5.39 -0.38
CA VAL A 346 0.89 4.25 0.34
C VAL A 346 2.31 4.60 0.77
N PHE A 347 3.12 5.17 -0.11
CA PHE A 347 4.46 5.62 0.24
C PHE A 347 4.50 6.61 1.41
N VAL A 348 3.54 7.53 1.47
CA VAL A 348 3.43 8.52 2.57
C VAL A 348 2.93 7.84 3.86
N HIS A 349 2.07 6.83 3.76
CA HIS A 349 1.62 5.99 4.86
C HIS A 349 2.82 5.28 5.53
N GLU A 350 3.66 4.61 4.74
CA GLU A 350 4.87 3.93 5.26
C GLU A 350 5.84 4.91 5.94
N ILE A 351 5.95 6.14 5.43
CA ILE A 351 6.76 7.17 6.09
C ILE A 351 6.14 7.60 7.42
N ALA A 352 4.81 7.67 7.52
CA ALA A 352 4.14 8.04 8.76
C ALA A 352 4.37 7.01 9.87
N HIS A 353 4.56 5.74 9.53
CA HIS A 353 4.97 4.69 10.47
C HIS A 353 6.33 4.94 11.12
N GLN A 354 7.16 5.85 10.60
CA GLN A 354 8.36 6.26 11.33
C GLN A 354 8.01 6.98 12.64
N TRP A 355 6.81 7.55 12.76
CA TRP A 355 6.25 8.10 14.01
C TRP A 355 5.38 7.09 14.73
N PHE A 356 4.47 6.41 14.02
CA PHE A 356 3.47 5.48 14.60
C PHE A 356 3.84 4.04 14.20
N HIS A 357 4.70 3.44 14.89
CA HIS A 357 5.35 2.15 14.89
C HIS A 357 6.82 2.30 15.34
N ALA A 358 7.69 2.97 14.56
CA ALA A 358 9.12 3.02 14.84
C ALA A 358 9.45 3.84 16.10
N LEU A 359 8.97 5.08 16.19
CA LEU A 359 9.25 5.97 17.34
C LEU A 359 8.26 5.79 18.49
N ILE A 360 6.97 5.72 18.20
CA ILE A 360 5.91 5.38 19.15
C ILE A 360 5.44 3.99 18.80
N GLY A 361 5.85 2.99 19.57
CA GLY A 361 5.39 1.63 19.34
C GLY A 361 4.06 1.32 20.01
N ASN A 362 3.53 0.16 19.70
CA ASN A 362 2.33 -0.41 20.28
C ASN A 362 2.42 -1.93 20.25
N ASN A 363 1.41 -2.59 20.73
CA ASN A 363 1.18 -4.00 20.46
C ASN A 363 0.24 -4.12 19.26
N SER A 364 0.78 -4.36 18.06
CA SER A 364 -0.02 -4.41 16.83
C SER A 364 -0.96 -5.62 16.74
N GLU A 365 -0.87 -6.60 17.65
CA GLU A 365 -1.85 -7.68 17.76
C GLU A 365 -3.13 -7.26 18.49
N THR A 366 -3.00 -6.40 19.51
CA THR A 366 -4.13 -6.04 20.38
C THR A 366 -4.59 -4.61 20.23
N GLU A 367 -3.78 -3.73 19.65
CA GLU A 367 -4.00 -2.29 19.55
C GLU A 367 -3.48 -1.73 18.22
N SER A 368 -3.68 -2.46 17.08
CA SER A 368 -3.23 -2.07 15.74
C SER A 368 -3.71 -0.70 15.26
N PHE A 369 -4.80 -0.21 15.79
CA PHE A 369 -5.26 1.15 15.52
C PHE A 369 -4.20 2.22 15.82
N LEU A 370 -3.33 1.99 16.81
CA LEU A 370 -2.34 2.99 17.26
C LEU A 370 -1.21 3.23 16.26
N ASP A 371 -0.97 2.31 15.36
CA ASP A 371 -0.05 2.48 14.22
C ASP A 371 -0.84 2.74 12.93
N GLU A 372 -1.67 1.84 12.50
CA GLU A 372 -2.34 1.88 11.21
C GLU A 372 -3.33 3.03 11.07
N GLY A 373 -4.14 3.27 12.10
CA GLY A 373 -5.11 4.38 12.08
C GLY A 373 -4.42 5.73 12.04
N PHE A 374 -3.33 5.90 12.80
CA PHE A 374 -2.54 7.13 12.81
C PHE A 374 -1.74 7.31 11.53
N ALA A 375 -1.13 6.26 10.97
CA ALA A 375 -0.42 6.36 9.69
C ALA A 375 -1.38 6.68 8.55
N ASP A 376 -2.56 6.04 8.53
CA ASP A 376 -3.56 6.27 7.51
C ASP A 376 -4.19 7.68 7.57
N PHE A 377 -4.46 8.19 8.78
CA PHE A 377 -4.84 9.59 8.95
C PHE A 377 -3.72 10.54 8.50
N SER A 378 -2.47 10.22 8.82
CA SER A 378 -1.31 11.08 8.54
C SER A 378 -1.07 11.26 7.05
N LYS A 379 -1.24 10.20 6.22
CA LYS A 379 -1.14 10.32 4.76
C LYS A 379 -2.20 11.27 4.20
N VAL A 380 -3.44 11.18 4.72
CA VAL A 380 -4.53 12.06 4.31
C VAL A 380 -4.30 13.50 4.77
N TYR A 381 -3.80 13.69 6.00
CA TYR A 381 -3.46 15.01 6.52
C TYR A 381 -2.33 15.66 5.71
N PHE A 382 -1.32 14.89 5.34
CA PHE A 382 -0.26 15.36 4.44
C PHE A 382 -0.83 15.76 3.08
N SER A 383 -1.63 14.91 2.44
CA SER A 383 -2.26 15.19 1.13
C SER A 383 -3.12 16.46 1.17
N GLU A 384 -3.94 16.63 2.21
CA GLU A 384 -4.73 17.85 2.42
C GLU A 384 -3.85 19.10 2.46
N LYS A 385 -2.72 19.05 3.16
CA LYS A 385 -1.80 20.18 3.29
C LYS A 385 -0.94 20.44 2.04
N GLN A 386 -0.80 19.42 1.17
CA GLN A 386 -0.21 19.61 -0.16
C GLN A 386 -1.21 20.13 -1.20
N GLY A 387 -2.49 20.28 -0.85
CA GLY A 387 -3.56 20.73 -1.74
C GLY A 387 -4.09 19.63 -2.67
N ASP A 388 -3.82 18.37 -2.34
CA ASP A 388 -4.39 17.22 -3.04
C ASP A 388 -5.84 17.02 -2.59
N THR A 389 -6.78 17.53 -3.37
CA THR A 389 -8.21 17.48 -3.06
C THR A 389 -8.80 16.07 -3.23
N MET A 390 -8.07 15.17 -3.89
CA MET A 390 -8.50 13.79 -4.14
C MET A 390 -8.22 12.89 -2.94
N ASN A 391 -7.00 12.99 -2.39
CA ASN A 391 -6.53 12.17 -1.29
C ASN A 391 -6.53 12.92 0.06
N GLY A 392 -7.03 14.15 0.09
CA GLY A 392 -7.19 14.96 1.30
C GLY A 392 -8.42 14.58 2.12
N PHE A 393 -8.84 15.46 3.03
CA PHE A 393 -9.93 15.18 3.99
C PHE A 393 -11.26 14.78 3.36
N LYS A 394 -11.53 15.15 2.11
CA LYS A 394 -12.74 14.71 1.40
C LYS A 394 -12.78 13.18 1.25
N SER A 395 -11.66 12.51 1.13
CA SER A 395 -11.60 11.04 1.06
C SER A 395 -12.12 10.40 2.34
N ILE A 396 -11.78 10.94 3.51
CA ILE A 396 -12.32 10.48 4.82
C ILE A 396 -13.82 10.79 4.94
N GLN A 397 -14.23 12.00 4.56
CA GLN A 397 -15.63 12.44 4.66
C GLN A 397 -16.55 11.68 3.69
N PHE A 398 -16.01 11.15 2.61
CA PHE A 398 -16.71 10.34 1.63
C PHE A 398 -16.91 8.90 2.09
N ASP A 399 -15.94 8.34 2.83
CA ASP A 399 -15.93 6.97 3.30
C ASP A 399 -17.07 6.75 4.32
N ASP A 400 -17.92 5.75 4.07
CA ASP A 400 -19.05 5.34 4.89
C ASP A 400 -18.95 3.87 5.34
N SER A 401 -17.74 3.41 5.64
CA SER A 401 -17.49 2.07 6.14
C SER A 401 -18.47 1.69 7.26
N THR A 402 -19.20 0.59 7.05
CA THR A 402 -20.27 0.13 7.95
C THR A 402 -19.95 -1.17 8.67
N VAL A 403 -18.67 -1.49 8.81
CA VAL A 403 -18.23 -2.72 9.49
C VAL A 403 -18.60 -2.67 10.98
N ASP A 404 -19.39 -3.66 11.42
CA ASP A 404 -19.83 -3.79 12.81
C ASP A 404 -18.76 -4.45 13.69
N LYS A 405 -17.64 -3.75 13.83
CA LYS A 405 -16.48 -4.10 14.67
C LYS A 405 -15.94 -2.85 15.33
N ALA A 406 -15.54 -2.94 16.59
CA ALA A 406 -14.93 -1.82 17.31
C ALA A 406 -13.47 -1.60 16.84
N ILE A 407 -13.03 -0.34 16.77
CA ILE A 407 -11.66 0.01 16.41
C ILE A 407 -10.65 -0.55 17.43
N ALA A 408 -11.03 -0.59 18.70
CA ALA A 408 -10.22 -1.13 19.79
C ALA A 408 -10.26 -2.66 19.91
N SER A 409 -10.78 -3.38 18.90
CA SER A 409 -10.76 -4.85 18.87
C SER A 409 -9.36 -5.38 18.55
N THR A 410 -9.08 -6.60 19.01
CA THR A 410 -7.84 -7.33 18.68
C THR A 410 -7.88 -7.92 17.26
N ASN A 411 -6.72 -8.32 16.72
CA ASN A 411 -6.63 -8.97 15.40
C ASN A 411 -7.51 -10.23 15.31
N ASP A 412 -7.55 -11.04 16.37
CA ASP A 412 -8.41 -12.23 16.41
C ASP A 412 -9.91 -11.89 16.36
N GLU A 413 -10.32 -10.76 16.94
CA GLU A 413 -11.72 -10.32 16.95
C GLU A 413 -12.15 -9.71 15.62
N VAL A 414 -11.26 -9.00 14.92
CA VAL A 414 -11.59 -8.38 13.63
C VAL A 414 -11.45 -9.38 12.47
N GLY A 415 -10.48 -10.30 12.50
CA GLY A 415 -10.21 -11.25 11.43
C GLY A 415 -9.97 -10.55 10.08
N ASP A 416 -10.67 -10.99 9.04
CA ASP A 416 -10.55 -10.44 7.68
C ASP A 416 -11.01 -8.97 7.55
N TRP A 417 -11.55 -8.37 8.61
CA TRP A 417 -11.99 -6.97 8.63
C TRP A 417 -10.94 -6.00 9.18
N ALA A 418 -9.69 -6.43 9.30
CA ALA A 418 -8.62 -5.60 9.87
C ALA A 418 -8.45 -4.26 9.09
N SER A 419 -8.35 -4.31 7.76
CA SER A 419 -8.19 -3.10 6.95
C SER A 419 -9.33 -2.10 7.14
N PRO A 420 -10.61 -2.40 6.89
CA PRO A 420 -11.67 -1.42 7.10
C PRO A 420 -11.84 -0.97 8.55
N VAL A 421 -11.38 -1.74 9.54
CA VAL A 421 -11.49 -1.37 10.97
C VAL A 421 -10.34 -0.46 11.39
N TYR A 422 -9.11 -0.87 11.18
CA TYR A 422 -7.95 -0.12 11.71
C TYR A 422 -7.60 1.08 10.84
N TYR A 423 -7.63 0.92 9.50
CA TYR A 423 -7.32 1.99 8.55
C TYR A 423 -8.52 2.92 8.37
N ASP A 424 -9.65 2.45 7.82
CA ASP A 424 -10.76 3.32 7.44
C ASP A 424 -11.46 3.93 8.64
N LYS A 425 -11.98 3.11 9.56
CA LYS A 425 -12.63 3.62 10.78
C LYS A 425 -11.63 4.30 11.71
N GLY A 426 -10.38 3.79 11.79
CA GLY A 426 -9.31 4.39 12.58
C GLY A 426 -9.03 5.83 12.15
N ARG A 427 -8.79 6.07 10.86
CA ARG A 427 -8.57 7.43 10.34
C ARG A 427 -9.78 8.33 10.52
N GLN A 428 -11.01 7.79 10.40
CA GLN A 428 -12.24 8.56 10.66
C GLN A 428 -12.34 9.01 12.12
N ALA A 429 -11.98 8.16 13.08
CA ALA A 429 -11.98 8.51 14.51
C ALA A 429 -10.97 9.63 14.81
N ILE A 430 -9.76 9.55 14.24
CA ILE A 430 -8.73 10.59 14.40
C ILE A 430 -9.15 11.88 13.66
N TYR A 431 -9.75 11.77 12.48
CA TYR A 431 -10.30 12.93 11.77
C TYR A 431 -11.41 13.62 12.58
N GLN A 432 -12.31 12.85 13.19
CA GLN A 432 -13.34 13.39 14.08
C GLN A 432 -12.73 14.13 15.28
N LEU A 433 -11.66 13.60 15.87
CA LEU A 433 -10.87 14.28 16.91
C LEU A 433 -10.32 15.61 16.37
N TYR A 434 -9.62 15.57 15.23
CA TYR A 434 -9.07 16.77 14.57
C TYR A 434 -10.14 17.84 14.34
N ARG A 435 -11.31 17.47 13.80
CA ARG A 435 -12.42 18.39 13.51
C ARG A 435 -13.04 18.98 14.77
N SER A 436 -13.12 18.19 15.85
CA SER A 436 -13.75 18.63 17.11
C SER A 436 -12.94 19.67 17.86
N VAL A 437 -11.60 19.64 17.75
CA VAL A 437 -10.71 20.52 18.52
C VAL A 437 -10.04 21.60 17.68
N GLY A 438 -9.96 21.40 16.34
CA GLY A 438 -9.27 22.25 15.38
C GLY A 438 -7.76 21.99 15.32
N GLU A 439 -7.13 22.41 14.22
CA GLU A 439 -5.75 22.08 13.86
C GLU A 439 -4.73 22.43 14.96
N GLU A 440 -4.78 23.67 15.49
CA GLU A 440 -3.79 24.13 16.47
C GLU A 440 -3.76 23.24 17.73
N LYS A 441 -4.93 22.88 18.25
CA LYS A 441 -5.02 22.03 19.45
C LYS A 441 -4.69 20.58 19.14
N PHE A 442 -5.06 20.12 17.95
CA PHE A 442 -4.71 18.77 17.49
C PHE A 442 -3.19 18.62 17.36
N ASP A 443 -2.50 19.58 16.70
CA ASP A 443 -1.05 19.55 16.56
C ASP A 443 -0.34 19.62 17.95
N ALA A 444 -0.87 20.43 18.87
CA ALA A 444 -0.35 20.49 20.24
C ALA A 444 -0.52 19.14 20.98
N PHE A 445 -1.67 18.48 20.82
CA PHE A 445 -1.91 17.15 21.35
C PHE A 445 -0.94 16.13 20.76
N MET A 446 -0.76 16.11 19.44
CA MET A 446 0.14 15.16 18.77
C MET A 446 1.59 15.34 19.22
N LYS A 447 2.05 16.56 19.42
CA LYS A 447 3.40 16.85 19.96
C LYS A 447 3.58 16.35 21.40
N GLU A 448 2.55 16.50 22.25
CA GLU A 448 2.60 15.97 23.61
C GLU A 448 2.52 14.43 23.62
N TYR A 449 1.71 13.81 22.72
CA TYR A 449 1.65 12.36 22.57
C TYR A 449 2.99 11.78 22.13
N PHE A 450 3.63 12.38 21.11
CA PHE A 450 4.98 12.01 20.68
C PHE A 450 5.99 12.13 21.84
N LYS A 451 6.00 13.24 22.55
CA LYS A 451 6.93 13.49 23.66
C LYS A 451 6.79 12.45 24.78
N ARG A 452 5.56 11.97 25.06
CA ARG A 452 5.30 10.97 26.08
C ARG A 452 5.77 9.58 25.71
N TYR A 453 5.61 9.21 24.44
CA TYR A 453 5.75 7.84 23.99
C TYR A 453 6.93 7.59 23.04
N VAL A 454 7.73 8.60 22.71
CA VAL A 454 8.90 8.38 21.89
C VAL A 454 9.83 7.31 22.49
N TYR A 455 10.16 6.28 21.71
CA TYR A 455 10.91 5.07 22.08
C TYR A 455 10.19 4.14 23.09
N GLN A 456 8.92 4.36 23.33
CA GLN A 456 8.10 3.52 24.22
C GLN A 456 6.94 2.89 23.45
N ASN A 457 6.28 1.91 24.06
CA ASN A 457 5.02 1.39 23.57
C ASN A 457 3.87 2.19 24.20
N ALA A 458 3.04 2.79 23.36
CA ALA A 458 1.79 3.42 23.75
C ALA A 458 0.68 2.37 23.85
N THR A 459 -0.37 2.71 24.59
CA THR A 459 -1.61 1.92 24.67
C THR A 459 -2.81 2.82 24.36
N ILE A 460 -3.96 2.24 24.03
CA ILE A 460 -5.22 2.99 23.87
C ILE A 460 -5.55 3.76 25.15
N ASP A 461 -5.35 3.17 26.32
CA ASP A 461 -5.57 3.87 27.59
C ASP A 461 -4.61 5.06 27.76
N GLY A 462 -3.35 4.91 27.36
CA GLY A 462 -2.36 5.98 27.34
C GLY A 462 -2.69 7.11 26.36
N LEU A 463 -3.20 6.76 25.18
CA LEU A 463 -3.73 7.71 24.21
C LEU A 463 -4.90 8.50 24.81
N LEU A 464 -5.89 7.81 25.39
CA LEU A 464 -7.07 8.44 26.01
C LEU A 464 -6.69 9.33 27.19
N GLN A 465 -5.68 8.94 28.00
CA GLN A 465 -5.18 9.77 29.07
C GLN A 465 -4.49 11.04 28.54
N THR A 466 -3.72 10.92 27.45
CA THR A 466 -3.10 12.09 26.83
C THR A 466 -4.14 13.06 26.26
N ILE A 467 -5.20 12.52 25.64
CA ILE A 467 -6.34 13.32 25.17
C ILE A 467 -7.01 14.05 26.34
N GLU A 468 -7.26 13.37 27.46
CA GLU A 468 -7.87 14.01 28.64
C GLU A 468 -7.00 15.14 29.19
N ASP A 469 -5.69 14.92 29.31
CA ASP A 469 -4.75 15.91 29.87
C ASP A 469 -4.59 17.16 28.98
N VAL A 470 -4.61 17.01 27.66
CA VAL A 470 -4.35 18.10 26.71
C VAL A 470 -5.63 18.75 26.20
N LEU A 471 -6.64 17.95 25.90
CA LEU A 471 -7.86 18.37 25.21
C LEU A 471 -9.09 18.34 26.09
N GLY A 472 -9.02 17.65 27.24
CA GLY A 472 -10.07 17.60 28.23
C GLY A 472 -10.94 16.34 28.18
N LYS A 473 -11.66 16.13 29.29
CA LYS A 473 -12.44 14.91 29.56
C LYS A 473 -13.55 14.64 28.55
N GLU A 474 -14.18 15.66 28.02
CA GLU A 474 -15.27 15.52 27.04
C GLU A 474 -14.73 14.91 25.73
N VAL A 475 -13.65 15.49 25.22
CA VAL A 475 -12.96 15.00 24.00
C VAL A 475 -12.47 13.56 24.19
N ARG A 476 -11.91 13.25 25.36
CA ARG A 476 -11.51 11.88 25.71
C ARG A 476 -12.68 10.90 25.68
N ASN A 477 -13.85 11.29 26.21
CA ASN A 477 -15.03 10.44 26.21
C ASN A 477 -15.57 10.21 24.77
N ASP A 478 -15.57 11.25 23.95
CA ASP A 478 -15.94 11.14 22.53
C ASP A 478 -15.02 10.16 21.80
N MET A 479 -13.70 10.28 21.98
CA MET A 479 -12.72 9.36 21.39
C MET A 479 -12.90 7.93 21.92
N LYS A 480 -13.10 7.77 23.22
CA LYS A 480 -13.38 6.43 23.80
C LYS A 480 -14.61 5.80 23.16
N THR A 481 -15.69 6.57 22.98
CA THR A 481 -16.88 6.08 22.31
C THR A 481 -16.55 5.65 20.87
N ALA A 482 -15.83 6.46 20.11
CA ALA A 482 -15.44 6.13 18.75
C ALA A 482 -14.63 4.83 18.67
N LEU A 483 -13.72 4.58 19.62
CA LEU A 483 -12.86 3.41 19.61
C LEU A 483 -13.57 2.12 20.02
N TYR A 484 -14.51 2.18 20.97
CA TYR A 484 -15.11 0.98 21.56
C TYR A 484 -16.52 0.63 21.05
N GLU A 485 -17.20 1.55 20.34
CA GLU A 485 -18.51 1.27 19.77
C GLU A 485 -18.38 0.57 18.40
N PRO A 486 -18.91 -0.65 18.24
CA PRO A 486 -18.73 -1.42 17.01
C PRO A 486 -19.27 -0.74 15.75
N ASN A 487 -20.34 0.04 15.90
CA ASN A 487 -21.02 0.75 14.81
C ASN A 487 -20.62 2.23 14.73
N PHE A 488 -19.42 2.58 15.18
CA PHE A 488 -18.89 3.94 15.01
C PHE A 488 -18.99 4.37 13.55
N ALA A 489 -19.52 5.56 13.35
CA ALA A 489 -19.54 6.27 12.07
C ALA A 489 -19.21 7.75 12.32
N LEU A 490 -18.61 8.38 11.33
CA LEU A 490 -18.27 9.80 11.35
C LEU A 490 -19.55 10.62 11.59
N LYS A 491 -19.50 11.62 12.49
CA LYS A 491 -20.66 12.50 12.79
C LYS A 491 -21.18 13.16 11.50
N PRO A 492 -22.50 13.29 11.32
CA PRO A 492 -23.09 13.82 10.08
C PRO A 492 -22.55 15.21 9.67
N GLU A 493 -22.22 16.06 10.64
CA GLU A 493 -21.62 17.39 10.38
C GLU A 493 -20.19 17.34 9.84
N TYR A 494 -19.55 16.19 9.85
CA TYR A 494 -18.22 15.96 9.30
C TYR A 494 -18.23 15.12 8.01
N GLN A 495 -19.41 14.67 7.58
CA GLN A 495 -19.59 13.96 6.31
C GLN A 495 -19.84 14.94 5.17
N LEU A 496 -19.59 14.52 3.94
CA LEU A 496 -19.97 15.27 2.76
C LEU A 496 -21.51 15.27 2.59
N SER A 497 -22.08 16.41 2.21
CA SER A 497 -23.44 16.47 1.68
C SER A 497 -23.57 15.64 0.40
N ASN A 498 -24.80 15.32 -0.02
CA ASN A 498 -25.03 14.56 -1.25
C ASN A 498 -24.45 15.27 -2.48
N GLU A 499 -24.55 16.60 -2.54
CA GLU A 499 -23.98 17.40 -3.61
C GLU A 499 -22.45 17.34 -3.62
N GLU A 500 -21.81 17.42 -2.45
CA GLU A 500 -20.36 17.31 -2.34
C GLU A 500 -19.86 15.90 -2.65
N ARG A 501 -20.60 14.85 -2.23
CA ARG A 501 -20.29 13.46 -2.60
C ARG A 501 -20.34 13.27 -4.11
N THR A 502 -21.37 13.79 -4.77
CA THR A 502 -21.50 13.73 -6.22
C THR A 502 -20.36 14.48 -6.92
N ALA A 503 -20.03 15.68 -6.43
CA ALA A 503 -18.91 16.43 -6.99
C ALA A 503 -17.56 15.72 -6.79
N TYR A 504 -17.32 15.15 -5.62
CA TYR A 504 -16.11 14.39 -5.32
C TYR A 504 -15.98 13.16 -6.23
N LEU A 505 -17.06 12.38 -6.40
CA LEU A 505 -17.07 11.25 -7.34
C LEU A 505 -16.84 11.70 -8.78
N HIS A 506 -17.44 12.83 -9.18
CA HIS A 506 -17.21 13.39 -10.51
C HIS A 506 -15.74 13.67 -10.75
N ASP A 507 -15.08 14.37 -9.82
CA ASP A 507 -13.67 14.72 -9.91
C ASP A 507 -12.77 13.45 -9.90
N GLN A 508 -13.11 12.47 -9.05
CA GLN A 508 -12.43 11.17 -8.98
C GLN A 508 -12.50 10.46 -10.34
N PHE A 509 -13.69 10.26 -10.87
CA PHE A 509 -13.88 9.58 -12.15
C PHE A 509 -13.21 10.36 -13.30
N GLN A 510 -13.32 11.69 -13.33
CA GLN A 510 -12.66 12.49 -14.35
C GLN A 510 -11.14 12.30 -14.32
N SER A 511 -10.51 12.45 -13.17
CA SER A 511 -9.06 12.26 -12.99
C SER A 511 -8.62 10.86 -13.40
N LEU A 512 -9.39 9.84 -12.99
CA LEU A 512 -9.10 8.45 -13.29
C LEU A 512 -9.16 8.16 -14.80
N TYR A 513 -10.20 8.66 -15.53
CA TYR A 513 -10.30 8.50 -16.97
C TYR A 513 -9.19 9.26 -17.73
N GLU A 514 -8.90 10.50 -17.35
CA GLU A 514 -7.81 11.28 -17.92
C GLU A 514 -6.46 10.56 -17.79
N THR A 515 -6.15 10.09 -16.60
CA THR A 515 -4.91 9.35 -16.30
C THR A 515 -4.84 8.05 -17.10
N ALA A 516 -5.88 7.23 -17.03
CA ALA A 516 -5.90 5.93 -17.68
C ALA A 516 -5.82 6.02 -19.22
N LEU A 517 -6.53 6.96 -19.83
CA LEU A 517 -6.53 7.14 -21.29
C LEU A 517 -5.27 7.85 -21.81
N THR A 518 -4.56 8.61 -20.97
CA THR A 518 -3.31 9.27 -21.36
C THR A 518 -2.08 8.40 -21.14
N GLN A 519 -2.10 7.53 -20.14
CA GLN A 519 -0.98 6.64 -19.83
C GLN A 519 -0.91 5.41 -20.74
N VAL A 520 -2.02 5.03 -21.37
CA VAL A 520 -2.04 3.90 -22.30
C VAL A 520 -1.73 4.37 -23.71
N PRO A 521 -0.59 4.01 -24.31
CA PRO A 521 -0.25 4.43 -25.66
C PRO A 521 -1.21 3.85 -26.68
N ASN A 522 -1.60 4.69 -27.66
CA ASN A 522 -2.43 4.31 -28.82
C ASN A 522 -3.87 3.88 -28.51
N VAL A 523 -4.50 4.35 -27.44
CA VAL A 523 -5.94 4.17 -27.25
C VAL A 523 -6.69 4.93 -28.37
N PRO A 524 -7.46 4.23 -29.22
CA PRO A 524 -8.20 4.89 -30.30
C PRO A 524 -9.24 5.89 -29.79
N PHE A 525 -9.57 6.87 -30.62
CA PHE A 525 -10.65 7.81 -30.31
C PHE A 525 -12.00 7.10 -30.17
N GLU A 526 -12.28 6.12 -31.00
CA GLU A 526 -13.46 5.25 -30.94
C GLU A 526 -13.29 4.17 -29.86
N THR A 527 -13.40 4.56 -28.60
CA THR A 527 -13.30 3.68 -27.42
C THR A 527 -14.47 3.95 -26.46
N MET A 528 -15.06 2.92 -25.90
CA MET A 528 -16.28 3.05 -25.06
C MET A 528 -16.04 3.93 -23.84
N SER A 529 -14.91 3.76 -23.14
CA SER A 529 -14.53 4.58 -22.00
C SER A 529 -14.39 6.08 -22.34
N ARG A 530 -14.03 6.44 -23.59
CA ARG A 530 -13.97 7.85 -24.02
C ARG A 530 -15.35 8.52 -24.08
N VAL A 531 -16.44 7.77 -24.14
CA VAL A 531 -17.78 8.36 -24.06
C VAL A 531 -18.03 8.92 -22.66
N MET A 532 -17.61 8.18 -21.63
CA MET A 532 -17.67 8.67 -20.25
C MET A 532 -16.66 9.79 -19.96
N ASP A 533 -15.42 9.63 -20.39
CA ASP A 533 -14.39 10.68 -20.30
C ASP A 533 -14.91 12.03 -20.84
N LYS A 534 -15.47 12.02 -22.05
CA LYS A 534 -16.05 13.24 -22.65
C LYS A 534 -17.25 13.80 -21.90
N ALA A 535 -18.09 12.93 -21.37
CA ALA A 535 -19.26 13.34 -20.57
C ALA A 535 -18.83 13.97 -19.23
N LEU A 536 -17.83 13.41 -18.57
CA LEU A 536 -17.21 13.96 -17.35
C LEU A 536 -16.51 15.30 -17.63
N GLN A 537 -15.93 15.49 -18.82
CA GLN A 537 -15.39 16.78 -19.26
C GLN A 537 -16.49 17.82 -19.61
N GLY A 538 -17.77 17.52 -19.36
CA GLY A 538 -18.90 18.40 -19.60
C GLY A 538 -19.39 18.43 -21.06
N GLU A 539 -18.94 17.51 -21.92
CA GLU A 539 -19.50 17.38 -23.26
C GLU A 539 -20.94 16.85 -23.19
N PRO A 540 -21.88 17.38 -23.99
CA PRO A 540 -23.27 16.93 -24.00
C PRO A 540 -23.39 15.43 -24.27
N LEU A 541 -24.22 14.74 -23.49
CA LEU A 541 -24.53 13.32 -23.59
C LEU A 541 -26.04 13.12 -23.81
N ALA A 542 -26.43 12.24 -24.73
CA ALA A 542 -27.81 11.80 -24.88
C ALA A 542 -27.91 10.27 -24.91
N ILE A 543 -28.87 9.73 -24.17
CA ILE A 543 -29.23 8.32 -24.14
C ILE A 543 -30.44 8.13 -25.05
N VAL A 544 -30.29 7.34 -26.11
CA VAL A 544 -31.33 7.07 -27.09
C VAL A 544 -31.83 5.63 -26.91
N VAL A 545 -33.06 5.44 -26.51
CA VAL A 545 -33.65 4.11 -26.28
C VAL A 545 -34.53 3.69 -27.46
N SER A 546 -34.72 2.37 -27.64
CA SER A 546 -35.57 1.82 -28.67
C SER A 546 -37.05 2.20 -28.44
N ASP A 547 -37.70 2.66 -29.49
CA ASP A 547 -39.12 3.07 -29.50
C ASP A 547 -40.10 1.91 -29.82
N GLN A 548 -39.58 0.75 -30.18
CA GLN A 548 -40.37 -0.43 -30.53
C GLN A 548 -39.85 -1.67 -29.80
N VAL A 549 -40.42 -1.91 -28.63
CA VAL A 549 -40.02 -3.06 -27.79
C VAL A 549 -41.25 -3.83 -27.34
N SER A 550 -41.13 -5.16 -27.23
CA SER A 550 -42.13 -5.99 -26.58
C SER A 550 -42.17 -5.70 -25.09
N LYS A 551 -43.29 -6.06 -24.40
CA LYS A 551 -43.41 -5.87 -22.93
C LYS A 551 -42.24 -6.47 -22.13
N ALA A 552 -41.75 -7.65 -22.53
CA ALA A 552 -40.61 -8.31 -21.89
C ALA A 552 -39.28 -7.58 -22.18
N ALA A 553 -39.04 -7.18 -23.42
CA ALA A 553 -37.87 -6.43 -23.83
C ALA A 553 -37.82 -5.01 -23.23
N ASN A 554 -39.01 -4.42 -22.94
CA ASN A 554 -39.08 -3.12 -22.28
C ASN A 554 -38.51 -3.17 -20.86
N LYS A 555 -38.86 -4.20 -20.09
CA LYS A 555 -38.33 -4.39 -18.72
C LYS A 555 -36.79 -4.54 -18.68
N GLN A 556 -36.22 -5.25 -19.65
CA GLN A 556 -34.79 -5.43 -19.77
C GLN A 556 -34.09 -4.11 -20.16
N GLN A 557 -34.69 -3.37 -21.13
CA GLN A 557 -34.18 -2.06 -21.52
C GLN A 557 -34.26 -1.05 -20.37
N GLU A 558 -35.35 -1.07 -19.58
CA GLU A 558 -35.48 -0.25 -18.39
C GLU A 558 -34.41 -0.55 -17.36
N ALA A 559 -34.08 -1.83 -17.10
CA ALA A 559 -33.00 -2.22 -16.18
C ALA A 559 -31.63 -1.66 -16.64
N MET A 560 -31.33 -1.76 -17.93
CA MET A 560 -30.10 -1.21 -18.51
C MET A 560 -30.05 0.32 -18.44
N VAL A 561 -31.16 0.98 -18.72
CA VAL A 561 -31.28 2.44 -18.60
C VAL A 561 -31.05 2.86 -17.16
N ASN A 562 -31.70 2.19 -16.20
CA ASN A 562 -31.57 2.51 -14.77
C ASN A 562 -30.13 2.33 -14.29
N GLN A 563 -29.44 1.24 -14.66
CA GLN A 563 -28.05 1.03 -14.30
C GLN A 563 -27.15 2.14 -14.84
N LEU A 564 -27.31 2.49 -16.11
CA LEU A 564 -26.51 3.55 -16.76
C LEU A 564 -26.80 4.92 -16.14
N THR A 565 -28.07 5.27 -15.93
CA THR A 565 -28.45 6.56 -15.35
C THR A 565 -28.02 6.66 -13.89
N THR A 566 -28.08 5.57 -13.12
CA THR A 566 -27.55 5.54 -11.74
C THR A 566 -26.06 5.89 -11.73
N LEU A 567 -25.23 5.32 -12.63
CA LEU A 567 -23.82 5.67 -12.73
C LEU A 567 -23.62 7.14 -13.10
N LEU A 568 -24.38 7.66 -14.07
CA LEU A 568 -24.28 9.05 -14.50
C LEU A 568 -24.73 10.02 -13.39
N ASP A 569 -25.80 9.68 -12.68
CA ASP A 569 -26.30 10.49 -11.56
C ASP A 569 -25.33 10.52 -10.39
N LEU A 570 -24.73 9.37 -10.05
CA LEU A 570 -23.68 9.26 -9.02
C LEU A 570 -22.45 10.13 -9.35
N THR A 571 -22.10 10.25 -10.62
CA THR A 571 -20.95 11.04 -11.08
C THR A 571 -21.32 12.47 -11.50
N GLY A 572 -22.58 12.90 -11.30
CA GLY A 572 -23.04 14.24 -11.66
C GLY A 572 -23.06 14.55 -13.15
N VAL A 573 -22.90 13.55 -14.02
CA VAL A 573 -22.93 13.71 -15.48
C VAL A 573 -24.36 14.01 -15.94
N LYS A 574 -24.52 15.13 -16.62
CA LYS A 574 -25.82 15.52 -17.19
C LYS A 574 -26.06 14.82 -18.54
N TYR A 575 -27.28 14.33 -18.73
CA TYR A 575 -27.68 13.63 -19.95
C TYR A 575 -29.13 13.94 -20.36
N ASP A 576 -29.42 13.81 -21.64
CA ASP A 576 -30.77 13.80 -22.19
C ASP A 576 -31.24 12.36 -22.39
N LEU A 577 -32.36 11.95 -21.79
CA LEU A 577 -32.97 10.65 -22.03
C LEU A 577 -34.08 10.77 -23.08
N ILE A 578 -33.91 10.10 -24.22
CA ILE A 578 -34.80 10.18 -25.37
C ILE A 578 -35.48 8.84 -25.59
N GLN A 579 -36.77 8.74 -25.24
CA GLN A 579 -37.59 7.51 -25.29
C GLN A 579 -38.70 7.55 -26.34
N ASP A 580 -39.00 8.75 -26.89
CA ASP A 580 -40.10 8.93 -27.84
C ASP A 580 -39.63 9.05 -29.27
N ARG A 581 -40.29 8.29 -30.18
CA ARG A 581 -39.99 8.32 -31.59
C ARG A 581 -40.24 9.68 -32.26
N GLN A 582 -41.27 10.42 -31.78
CA GLN A 582 -41.55 11.76 -32.32
C GLN A 582 -40.50 12.76 -31.86
N GLU A 583 -40.09 12.66 -30.62
CA GLU A 583 -38.99 13.45 -30.07
C GLU A 583 -37.68 13.14 -30.80
N LEU A 584 -37.38 11.87 -31.01
CA LEU A 584 -36.20 11.43 -31.75
C LEU A 584 -36.16 12.04 -33.18
N LYS A 585 -37.25 11.99 -33.90
CA LYS A 585 -37.33 12.59 -35.26
C LYS A 585 -37.12 14.09 -35.26
N ARG A 586 -37.63 14.79 -34.24
CA ARG A 586 -37.50 16.24 -34.09
C ARG A 586 -36.07 16.65 -33.75
N LYS A 587 -35.44 15.94 -32.81
CA LYS A 587 -34.09 16.21 -32.30
C LYS A 587 -32.98 15.70 -33.23
N MET A 588 -33.24 14.79 -34.11
CA MET A 588 -32.23 14.00 -34.85
C MET A 588 -31.18 14.80 -35.61
N LYS A 589 -31.53 15.95 -36.17
CA LYS A 589 -30.64 16.70 -37.09
C LYS A 589 -29.88 17.87 -36.44
N LYS A 590 -30.34 18.43 -35.34
CA LYS A 590 -29.73 19.61 -34.73
C LYS A 590 -29.13 19.33 -33.35
N GLU A 591 -29.90 18.77 -32.46
CA GLU A 591 -29.49 18.61 -31.05
C GLU A 591 -28.60 17.39 -30.86
N LEU A 592 -28.96 16.24 -31.45
CA LEU A 592 -28.16 15.03 -31.34
C LEU A 592 -26.79 15.11 -32.02
N ALA A 593 -26.61 15.98 -33.01
CA ALA A 593 -25.31 16.20 -33.64
C ALA A 593 -24.29 16.89 -32.71
N THR A 594 -24.73 17.51 -31.63
CA THR A 594 -23.87 18.19 -30.66
C THR A 594 -23.47 17.31 -29.49
N SER A 595 -24.17 16.18 -29.29
CA SER A 595 -23.99 15.29 -28.15
C SER A 595 -23.21 14.03 -28.50
N ASN A 596 -22.48 13.47 -27.52
CA ASN A 596 -22.10 12.07 -27.56
C ASN A 596 -23.36 11.22 -27.31
N LEU A 597 -23.45 10.04 -27.88
CA LEU A 597 -24.65 9.21 -27.82
C LEU A 597 -24.37 7.87 -27.18
N ILE A 598 -25.24 7.44 -26.29
CA ILE A 598 -25.39 6.05 -25.89
C ILE A 598 -26.74 5.55 -26.43
N VAL A 599 -26.71 4.62 -27.36
CA VAL A 599 -27.89 4.06 -28.01
C VAL A 599 -28.17 2.68 -27.42
N LEU A 600 -29.38 2.45 -26.92
CA LEU A 600 -29.79 1.18 -26.34
C LEU A 600 -30.89 0.53 -27.17
N GLY A 601 -30.76 -0.76 -27.46
CA GLY A 601 -31.81 -1.58 -28.02
C GLY A 601 -31.49 -2.27 -29.33
N LYS A 602 -32.44 -3.04 -29.81
CA LYS A 602 -32.32 -3.82 -31.06
C LYS A 602 -32.04 -2.92 -32.25
N ALA A 603 -30.99 -3.24 -33.00
CA ALA A 603 -30.63 -2.49 -34.21
C ALA A 603 -31.78 -2.40 -35.21
N LYS A 604 -32.63 -3.44 -35.33
CA LYS A 604 -33.78 -3.48 -36.27
C LYS A 604 -34.97 -2.65 -35.77
N SER A 605 -35.17 -2.44 -34.49
CA SER A 605 -36.32 -1.72 -33.94
C SER A 605 -35.99 -0.31 -33.46
N ASN A 606 -34.70 0.06 -33.33
CA ASN A 606 -34.32 1.41 -32.97
C ASN A 606 -34.42 2.35 -34.20
N GLY A 607 -35.34 3.30 -34.15
CA GLY A 607 -35.62 4.22 -35.22
C GLY A 607 -34.44 5.10 -35.63
N PHE A 608 -33.60 5.51 -34.64
CA PHE A 608 -32.38 6.27 -34.88
C PHE A 608 -31.35 5.43 -35.65
N VAL A 609 -31.11 4.19 -35.24
CA VAL A 609 -30.17 3.28 -35.91
C VAL A 609 -30.64 2.98 -37.33
N GLN A 610 -31.94 2.76 -37.55
CA GLN A 610 -32.47 2.52 -38.92
C GLN A 610 -32.37 3.74 -39.83
N ALA A 611 -32.62 4.92 -39.32
CA ALA A 611 -32.53 6.17 -40.09
C ALA A 611 -31.09 6.48 -40.55
N LEU A 612 -30.09 6.03 -39.83
CA LEU A 612 -28.67 6.30 -40.10
C LEU A 612 -27.88 5.04 -40.52
N LYS A 613 -28.60 3.97 -40.89
CA LYS A 613 -28.02 2.63 -41.11
C LYS A 613 -26.81 2.59 -42.03
N SER A 614 -26.85 3.28 -43.14
CA SER A 614 -25.72 3.30 -44.10
C SER A 614 -24.48 3.91 -43.47
N SER A 615 -24.61 5.09 -42.87
CA SER A 615 -23.50 5.77 -42.20
C SER A 615 -22.95 4.99 -41.03
N ILE A 616 -23.79 4.30 -40.25
CA ILE A 616 -23.40 3.45 -39.14
C ILE A 616 -22.61 2.25 -39.67
N ILE A 617 -23.08 1.58 -40.71
CA ILE A 617 -22.39 0.43 -41.32
C ILE A 617 -21.02 0.83 -41.81
N ASP A 618 -20.89 1.97 -42.52
CA ASP A 618 -19.63 2.44 -43.05
C ASP A 618 -18.61 2.70 -41.93
N ARG A 619 -19.03 3.37 -40.84
CA ARG A 619 -18.18 3.66 -39.70
C ARG A 619 -17.83 2.40 -38.88
N ALA A 620 -18.78 1.50 -38.68
CA ALA A 620 -18.56 0.23 -38.02
C ALA A 620 -17.54 -0.64 -38.78
N THR A 621 -17.65 -0.64 -40.11
CA THR A 621 -16.67 -1.35 -40.95
C THR A 621 -15.28 -0.72 -40.87
N HIS A 622 -15.19 0.60 -40.74
CA HIS A 622 -13.91 1.30 -40.55
C HIS A 622 -13.16 0.85 -39.28
N ILE A 623 -13.85 0.64 -38.16
CA ILE A 623 -13.24 0.11 -36.95
C ILE A 623 -13.04 -1.42 -37.00
N GLY A 624 -13.46 -2.10 -38.06
CA GLY A 624 -13.35 -3.55 -38.25
C GLY A 624 -14.57 -4.36 -37.76
N PHE A 625 -15.64 -3.71 -37.30
CA PHE A 625 -16.84 -4.38 -36.80
C PHE A 625 -17.72 -4.86 -37.97
N GLN A 626 -17.99 -6.16 -38.04
CA GLN A 626 -18.75 -6.81 -39.10
C GLN A 626 -20.27 -6.65 -38.89
N TRP A 627 -20.75 -5.42 -39.01
CA TRP A 627 -22.13 -5.03 -38.61
C TRP A 627 -23.22 -5.91 -39.27
N LYS A 628 -23.14 -6.13 -40.62
CA LYS A 628 -24.17 -6.91 -41.33
C LYS A 628 -24.21 -8.36 -40.86
N THR A 629 -23.08 -8.99 -40.71
CA THR A 629 -22.99 -10.38 -40.25
C THR A 629 -23.48 -10.53 -38.79
N THR A 630 -22.98 -9.66 -37.89
CA THR A 630 -23.33 -9.70 -36.46
C THR A 630 -24.82 -9.41 -36.24
N MET A 631 -25.38 -8.36 -36.86
CA MET A 631 -26.79 -7.99 -36.67
C MET A 631 -27.79 -8.97 -37.27
N ASN A 632 -27.35 -9.91 -38.11
CA ASN A 632 -28.20 -10.99 -38.62
C ASN A 632 -28.18 -12.26 -37.76
N GLN A 633 -27.32 -12.36 -36.77
CA GLN A 633 -27.31 -13.48 -35.83
C GLN A 633 -28.44 -13.29 -34.79
N PRO A 634 -29.36 -14.28 -34.64
CA PRO A 634 -30.52 -14.14 -33.73
C PRO A 634 -30.14 -13.98 -32.27
N SER A 635 -29.02 -14.57 -31.86
CA SER A 635 -28.51 -14.62 -30.47
C SER A 635 -27.41 -13.62 -30.19
N ALA A 636 -27.07 -12.69 -31.08
CA ALA A 636 -25.99 -11.73 -30.83
C ALA A 636 -26.45 -10.60 -29.90
N ALA A 637 -25.63 -10.31 -28.89
CA ALA A 637 -25.66 -9.09 -28.11
C ALA A 637 -24.26 -8.52 -28.02
N GLY A 638 -24.11 -7.25 -27.72
CA GLY A 638 -22.80 -6.62 -27.63
C GLY A 638 -22.87 -5.11 -27.70
N ALA A 639 -21.70 -4.52 -27.94
CA ALA A 639 -21.57 -3.08 -28.11
C ALA A 639 -20.52 -2.75 -29.17
N TYR A 640 -20.67 -1.60 -29.78
CA TYR A 640 -19.62 -0.97 -30.60
C TYR A 640 -19.68 0.53 -30.47
N VAL A 641 -18.53 1.18 -30.58
CA VAL A 641 -18.42 2.63 -30.57
C VAL A 641 -17.84 3.13 -31.91
N ILE A 642 -18.46 4.15 -32.47
CA ILE A 642 -18.06 4.79 -33.71
C ILE A 642 -18.08 6.31 -33.55
N LYS A 643 -17.42 7.02 -34.45
CA LYS A 643 -17.66 8.47 -34.60
C LYS A 643 -19.12 8.74 -34.89
N HIS A 644 -19.67 9.75 -34.21
CA HIS A 644 -21.06 10.15 -34.41
C HIS A 644 -21.39 10.39 -35.90
N PRO A 645 -22.51 9.85 -36.43
CA PRO A 645 -22.81 9.95 -37.87
C PRO A 645 -22.88 11.37 -38.47
N TYR A 646 -23.22 12.36 -37.63
CA TYR A 646 -23.30 13.77 -38.05
C TYR A 646 -22.14 14.64 -37.53
N ASN A 647 -21.31 14.14 -36.61
CA ASN A 647 -20.25 14.94 -36.00
C ASN A 647 -19.03 14.08 -35.68
N GLN A 648 -17.94 14.24 -36.40
CA GLN A 648 -16.74 13.43 -36.23
C GLN A 648 -15.99 13.66 -34.92
N ASN A 649 -16.29 14.77 -34.21
CA ASN A 649 -15.70 15.09 -32.90
C ASN A 649 -16.52 14.51 -31.74
N ARG A 650 -17.60 13.78 -32.03
CA ARG A 650 -18.47 13.12 -31.05
C ARG A 650 -18.46 11.61 -31.27
N LEU A 651 -18.87 10.87 -30.28
CA LEU A 651 -18.95 9.42 -30.31
C LEU A 651 -20.39 8.93 -30.26
N MET A 652 -20.63 7.77 -30.84
CA MET A 652 -21.87 7.02 -30.73
C MET A 652 -21.52 5.61 -30.25
N LEU A 653 -21.90 5.27 -29.03
CA LEU A 653 -21.83 3.94 -28.43
C LEU A 653 -23.21 3.28 -28.58
N HIS A 654 -23.28 2.11 -29.19
CA HIS A 654 -24.51 1.34 -29.32
C HIS A 654 -24.40 0.01 -28.60
N TYR A 655 -25.16 -0.14 -27.53
CA TYR A 655 -25.45 -1.41 -26.88
C TYR A 655 -26.65 -2.08 -27.58
N PHE A 656 -26.42 -3.23 -28.21
CA PHE A 656 -27.43 -3.92 -29.00
C PHE A 656 -27.65 -5.34 -28.52
N TRP A 657 -28.85 -5.87 -28.73
CA TRP A 657 -29.20 -7.28 -28.57
C TRP A 657 -30.22 -7.71 -29.63
N ASN A 658 -30.21 -8.97 -30.01
CA ASN A 658 -31.15 -9.60 -30.94
C ASN A 658 -32.16 -10.51 -30.21
N GLU A 659 -33.10 -11.11 -30.93
CA GLU A 659 -34.42 -11.52 -30.43
C GLU A 659 -34.47 -12.40 -29.17
N ASP A 660 -33.51 -13.28 -28.92
CA ASP A 660 -33.58 -14.27 -27.82
C ASP A 660 -32.43 -14.20 -26.81
N HIS A 661 -31.61 -13.17 -26.88
CA HIS A 661 -30.37 -13.13 -26.10
C HIS A 661 -30.58 -12.87 -24.60
N LEU A 662 -31.52 -12.03 -24.23
CA LEU A 662 -31.66 -11.55 -22.86
C LEU A 662 -32.69 -12.31 -22.01
N ASN A 663 -32.91 -13.59 -22.28
CA ASN A 663 -33.80 -14.42 -21.49
C ASN A 663 -33.00 -15.12 -20.36
N GLY A 664 -33.35 -14.83 -19.09
CA GLY A 664 -32.72 -15.46 -17.92
C GLY A 664 -31.36 -14.83 -17.55
N GLY A 665 -30.38 -15.63 -17.11
CA GLY A 665 -29.07 -15.18 -16.60
C GLY A 665 -28.16 -14.41 -17.56
N ASN A 666 -28.52 -14.32 -18.82
CA ASN A 666 -27.74 -13.61 -19.85
C ASN A 666 -27.84 -12.07 -19.74
N LEU A 667 -28.92 -11.55 -19.12
CA LEU A 667 -29.06 -10.12 -18.88
C LEU A 667 -28.01 -9.61 -17.90
N GLU A 668 -27.78 -10.33 -16.82
CA GLU A 668 -26.78 -9.97 -15.82
C GLU A 668 -25.37 -9.93 -16.42
N SER A 669 -24.96 -10.98 -17.13
CA SER A 669 -23.67 -11.01 -17.83
C SER A 669 -23.50 -9.85 -18.84
N PHE A 670 -24.59 -9.48 -19.54
CA PHE A 670 -24.55 -8.35 -20.47
C PHE A 670 -24.43 -7.01 -19.71
N MET A 671 -25.13 -6.85 -18.61
CA MET A 671 -25.08 -5.66 -17.76
C MET A 671 -23.70 -5.49 -17.11
N MET A 672 -23.11 -6.59 -16.60
CA MET A 672 -21.74 -6.58 -16.10
C MET A 672 -20.75 -6.16 -17.19
N LYS A 673 -20.87 -6.72 -18.41
CA LYS A 673 -20.01 -6.37 -19.54
C LYS A 673 -20.21 -4.94 -20.03
N MET A 674 -21.43 -4.42 -19.92
CA MET A 674 -21.73 -3.01 -20.21
C MET A 674 -20.98 -2.10 -19.22
N GLN A 675 -21.06 -2.39 -17.94
CA GLN A 675 -20.39 -1.64 -16.88
C GLN A 675 -18.86 -1.71 -17.02
N GLU A 676 -18.32 -2.91 -17.25
CA GLU A 676 -16.91 -3.13 -17.50
C GLU A 676 -16.41 -2.33 -18.73
N SER A 677 -17.16 -2.36 -19.83
CA SER A 677 -16.71 -1.76 -21.09
C SER A 677 -16.73 -0.24 -21.14
N ILE A 678 -17.59 0.40 -20.35
CA ILE A 678 -17.68 1.86 -20.25
C ILE A 678 -16.84 2.42 -19.10
N GLY A 679 -16.56 1.60 -18.09
CA GLY A 679 -15.78 1.95 -16.90
C GLY A 679 -14.29 1.69 -17.07
N PHE A 680 -13.64 1.51 -15.90
CA PHE A 680 -12.25 1.04 -15.81
C PHE A 680 -12.25 -0.47 -15.85
N SER A 681 -11.73 -1.04 -16.92
CA SER A 681 -11.64 -2.47 -17.07
C SER A 681 -10.21 -2.89 -17.42
N SER A 682 -10.00 -4.20 -17.47
CA SER A 682 -8.75 -4.78 -17.98
C SER A 682 -8.42 -4.35 -19.41
N ALA A 683 -9.36 -3.73 -20.13
CA ALA A 683 -9.17 -3.30 -21.50
C ALA A 683 -10.13 -2.20 -21.94
N TYR A 684 -9.69 -1.41 -22.93
CA TYR A 684 -10.47 -0.36 -23.62
C TYR A 684 -11.09 -0.91 -24.90
N TYR A 685 -12.40 -1.12 -24.90
CA TYR A 685 -13.12 -1.76 -25.99
C TYR A 685 -13.52 -0.76 -27.08
N GLN A 686 -13.28 -1.13 -28.35
CA GLN A 686 -13.92 -0.53 -29.52
C GLN A 686 -15.24 -1.24 -29.86
N TYR A 687 -15.25 -2.57 -29.74
CA TYR A 687 -16.46 -3.39 -29.81
C TYR A 687 -16.28 -4.73 -29.12
N TYR A 688 -17.38 -5.35 -28.74
CA TYR A 688 -17.47 -6.74 -28.34
C TYR A 688 -18.81 -7.36 -28.73
N VAL A 689 -18.82 -8.68 -28.92
CA VAL A 689 -20.00 -9.50 -29.22
C VAL A 689 -20.03 -10.68 -28.27
N LEU A 690 -21.19 -10.91 -27.67
CA LEU A 690 -21.47 -12.01 -26.77
C LEU A 690 -22.34 -13.06 -27.48
N ASP A 691 -22.10 -14.32 -27.16
CA ASP A 691 -22.99 -15.42 -27.52
C ASP A 691 -24.19 -15.54 -26.57
N LYS A 692 -25.05 -16.54 -26.80
CA LYS A 692 -26.22 -16.82 -25.95
C LYS A 692 -25.89 -17.20 -24.50
N THR A 693 -24.63 -17.46 -24.17
CA THR A 693 -24.18 -17.80 -22.80
C THR A 693 -23.57 -16.60 -22.08
N GLY A 694 -23.46 -15.46 -22.73
CA GLY A 694 -22.79 -14.26 -22.22
C GLY A 694 -21.28 -14.24 -22.44
N LYS A 695 -20.72 -15.26 -23.12
CA LYS A 695 -19.29 -15.34 -23.39
C LYS A 695 -18.92 -14.42 -24.58
N VAL A 696 -17.82 -13.69 -24.47
CA VAL A 696 -17.27 -12.89 -25.56
C VAL A 696 -16.79 -13.82 -26.69
N THR A 697 -17.35 -13.62 -27.90
CA THR A 697 -17.01 -14.38 -29.10
C THR A 697 -16.22 -13.58 -30.13
N LEU A 698 -16.28 -12.26 -30.03
CA LEU A 698 -15.57 -11.33 -30.88
C LEU A 698 -15.34 -10.04 -30.11
N ASP A 699 -14.13 -9.51 -30.12
CA ASP A 699 -13.84 -8.19 -29.58
C ASP A 699 -12.71 -7.48 -30.35
N LYS A 700 -12.60 -6.17 -30.12
CA LYS A 700 -11.44 -5.36 -30.42
C LYS A 700 -11.21 -4.39 -29.28
N LYS A 701 -10.06 -4.47 -28.68
CA LYS A 701 -9.70 -3.73 -27.48
C LYS A 701 -8.22 -3.38 -27.46
N VAL A 702 -7.87 -2.44 -26.59
CA VAL A 702 -6.50 -2.17 -26.18
C VAL A 702 -6.43 -2.58 -24.71
N GLU A 703 -5.50 -3.46 -24.36
CA GLU A 703 -5.32 -3.90 -22.97
C GLU A 703 -4.91 -2.71 -22.09
N ASN A 704 -5.47 -2.66 -20.90
CA ASN A 704 -5.11 -1.67 -19.91
C ASN A 704 -3.99 -2.23 -19.02
N PRO A 705 -2.74 -1.79 -19.14
CA PRO A 705 -1.66 -2.28 -18.31
C PRO A 705 -1.86 -1.97 -16.82
N LEU A 706 -2.66 -0.95 -16.49
CA LEU A 706 -2.98 -0.58 -15.11
C LEU A 706 -3.96 -1.55 -14.46
N SER A 707 -4.70 -2.36 -15.22
CA SER A 707 -5.63 -3.35 -14.65
C SER A 707 -4.95 -4.43 -13.83
N LYS A 708 -3.66 -4.66 -14.07
CA LYS A 708 -2.88 -5.60 -13.28
C LYS A 708 -2.56 -5.08 -11.87
N LEU A 709 -2.66 -3.78 -11.67
CA LEU A 709 -2.49 -3.15 -10.35
C LEU A 709 -3.75 -3.24 -9.47
N PHE A 710 -4.92 -3.54 -10.08
CA PHE A 710 -6.22 -3.61 -9.42
C PHE A 710 -6.84 -5.03 -9.48
N ALA A 711 -6.12 -6.02 -10.02
CA ALA A 711 -6.66 -7.38 -10.21
C ALA A 711 -6.52 -8.26 -8.96
N ASP A 712 -5.94 -7.75 -7.89
CA ASP A 712 -5.62 -8.47 -6.66
C ASP A 712 -6.31 -7.87 -5.41
N GLU A 713 -7.43 -7.12 -5.60
CA GLU A 713 -8.34 -6.76 -4.51
C GLU A 713 -9.45 -7.81 -4.30
#